data_b72da2b834cbd60882ce39c1c5536b63
#
_entry.id   b72da2b834cbd60882ce39c1c5536b63
#
_cell.length_a   1.000
_cell.length_b   1.000
_cell.length_c   1.000
_cell.angle_alpha   90.00
_cell.angle_beta   90.00
_cell.angle_gamma   90.00
#
_symmetry.space_group_name_H-M   'P 1'
#
loop_
_entity.id
_entity.type
_entity.pdbx_description
1 polymer ?
#
loop_
_entity_poly.entity_id
_entity_poly.type
_entity_poly.pdbx_seq_one_letter_code
_entity_poly.pdbx_strand_id
1 'polypeptide(L)'
;MRWVGRAPLIIKVVLVAAALVLWPFLLPFALLTSAIAVAQKRPGRAAAYATATWVLPVAVFAHVYRAWAIPLLILPFVIAWVTTTKKLASVYVPCRSTAWAMLWSIPAGFILLRVWPHQPTIGVVAAILIALAILGWRLAKVVQDERMYGRDGATQARRPGLGPAGPMPAGAPPASGRFPGGPGHPGGPGYSLPARAAATPYAEHAVRDHPVAAPRPRPQISVEDAMAELDAMIGLTPVKEQVRSIAASIEAARRRAVAGVTTDKPMRHFVFLGPPGTGKTTVARVLAKIFYAFGLLEMPEVIEAHRADLVGEYLGATAIKTNELVDSALGGVLFIDEAYSLVNEGDGQTDRFGVEAVQTLLKRAEDNREDLIIILAGYEKQMEGFLTSNPGLASRFATRLKFPSYSPPEMLALAEAALDRRGETLDPDARPVLWRTFEEVGRRRIADELGNGRFVRSLLEKAGQARDVRIMTRAADPSREDLITIRAKDLQVAYAELTSRMRGYEDTPTVEGALAELDELVGLEPVKQQVRAIAAQLRVARLRDTHGLTSQPPARHFVFTGPPGTGKTTVARILGRIFAALGLLVRPEVVEAHRGDLVGEHLGSTAIKTSRLVDSAMGGVLFIDEAYSLHNDGYSGGDAFGAEAVQTLLKRAEDDRDRLVIVLAGYPDDMDRFLRSNPGLASRFSTRVTFPSYRPDDLVQISRLLAEQAGDVFDPAAVDVLAGIFAHACEVGRIDELGNGRFARSLFERACASRDVRVVRLGEQATAEVLTTVTAADVETAYRDLAVSDQG
;
A
#
# COMPACT_ATOMS: atom_id res chain seq x y z
N MET A 1 33.48 35.40 -4.64
CA MET A 1 32.68 34.66 -5.62
C MET A 1 32.08 35.53 -6.74
N ARG A 2 31.60 36.74 -6.51
CA ARG A 2 31.10 37.67 -7.58
C ARG A 2 32.15 38.08 -8.61
N TRP A 3 33.44 37.99 -8.29
CA TRP A 3 34.55 38.46 -9.14
C TRP A 3 34.89 37.50 -10.31
N VAL A 4 34.79 36.17 -10.08
CA VAL A 4 35.12 35.14 -11.10
C VAL A 4 34.04 35.08 -12.21
N GLY A 5 32.78 35.42 -11.91
CA GLY A 5 31.71 35.52 -12.90
C GLY A 5 31.92 36.63 -13.94
N ARG A 6 32.66 37.67 -13.60
CA ARG A 6 32.94 38.84 -14.44
C ARG A 6 34.31 38.78 -15.13
N ALA A 7 35.11 37.73 -14.92
CA ALA A 7 36.40 37.60 -15.55
C ALA A 7 36.29 37.49 -17.07
N PRO A 8 37.20 38.14 -17.82
CA PRO A 8 37.25 38.03 -19.30
C PRO A 8 37.39 36.57 -19.75
N LEU A 9 36.89 36.27 -20.94
CA LEU A 9 36.91 34.94 -21.54
C LEU A 9 38.33 34.31 -21.54
N ILE A 10 39.36 35.13 -21.76
CA ILE A 10 40.75 34.72 -21.79
C ILE A 10 41.20 34.14 -20.43
N ILE A 11 40.79 34.74 -19.31
CA ILE A 11 41.11 34.25 -17.98
C ILE A 11 40.39 32.93 -17.72
N LYS A 12 39.17 32.76 -18.21
CA LYS A 12 38.42 31.51 -18.12
C LYS A 12 39.06 30.38 -18.93
N VAL A 13 39.57 30.69 -20.11
CA VAL A 13 40.30 29.76 -20.98
C VAL A 13 41.62 29.34 -20.38
N VAL A 14 42.40 30.31 -19.86
CA VAL A 14 43.68 30.04 -19.18
C VAL A 14 43.47 29.22 -17.92
N LEU A 15 42.44 29.50 -17.17
CA LEU A 15 42.06 28.70 -16.00
C LEU A 15 41.62 27.27 -16.36
N VAL A 16 40.89 27.08 -17.45
CA VAL A 16 40.54 25.76 -17.98
C VAL A 16 41.75 25.02 -18.52
N ALA A 17 42.68 25.69 -19.21
CA ALA A 17 43.93 25.09 -19.68
C ALA A 17 44.86 24.72 -18.54
N ALA A 18 45.03 25.58 -17.55
CA ALA A 18 45.74 25.27 -16.31
C ALA A 18 45.04 24.14 -15.53
N ALA A 19 43.72 24.11 -15.60
CA ALA A 19 42.89 23.02 -15.06
C ALA A 19 43.21 21.68 -15.73
N LEU A 20 43.42 21.62 -17.01
CA LEU A 20 43.75 20.40 -17.75
C LEU A 20 45.20 19.90 -17.45
N VAL A 21 46.13 20.79 -17.18
CA VAL A 21 47.54 20.48 -16.86
C VAL A 21 47.69 20.05 -15.37
N LEU A 22 46.90 20.61 -14.48
CA LEU A 22 46.96 20.39 -13.03
C LEU A 22 45.90 19.39 -12.53
N TRP A 23 45.45 18.54 -13.37
CA TRP A 23 44.36 17.60 -13.14
C TRP A 23 44.29 16.89 -11.78
N PRO A 24 45.34 16.40 -11.13
CA PRO A 24 45.22 15.82 -9.80
C PRO A 24 44.77 16.81 -8.72
N PHE A 25 44.91 18.12 -8.99
CA PHE A 25 44.59 19.22 -8.07
C PHE A 25 43.24 19.92 -8.42
N LEU A 26 42.55 19.49 -9.46
CA LEU A 26 41.44 20.23 -10.09
C LEU A 26 40.04 19.85 -9.65
N LEU A 27 39.92 18.86 -8.79
CA LEU A 27 38.63 18.49 -8.21
C LEU A 27 37.94 19.69 -7.53
N PRO A 28 38.65 20.49 -6.71
CA PRO A 28 38.07 21.72 -6.15
C PRO A 28 37.62 22.72 -7.20
N PHE A 29 38.24 22.71 -8.37
CA PHE A 29 37.97 23.68 -9.43
C PHE A 29 36.75 23.30 -10.27
N ALA A 30 36.53 22.01 -10.56
CA ALA A 30 35.29 21.51 -11.19
C ALA A 30 34.08 21.76 -10.27
N LEU A 31 34.24 21.60 -8.98
CA LEU A 31 33.22 21.95 -7.99
C LEU A 31 32.96 23.46 -7.95
N LEU A 32 33.99 24.27 -8.05
CA LEU A 32 33.92 25.72 -8.05
C LEU A 32 33.20 26.24 -9.31
N THR A 33 33.56 25.75 -10.50
CA THR A 33 32.92 26.14 -11.78
C THR A 33 31.46 25.68 -11.84
N SER A 34 31.12 24.50 -11.31
CA SER A 34 29.76 24.04 -11.16
C SER A 34 28.96 24.91 -10.17
N ALA A 35 29.57 25.26 -9.03
CA ALA A 35 28.96 26.16 -8.04
C ALA A 35 28.77 27.59 -8.60
N ILE A 36 29.69 28.11 -9.40
CA ILE A 36 29.57 29.43 -10.05
C ILE A 36 28.41 29.42 -11.07
N ALA A 37 28.29 28.37 -11.89
CA ALA A 37 27.23 28.28 -12.89
C ALA A 37 25.85 28.11 -12.25
N VAL A 38 25.79 27.46 -11.08
CA VAL A 38 24.58 27.38 -10.25
C VAL A 38 24.27 28.73 -9.60
N ALA A 39 25.25 29.45 -9.09
CA ALA A 39 25.06 30.80 -8.55
C ALA A 39 24.55 31.80 -9.59
N GLN A 40 24.77 31.52 -10.89
CA GLN A 40 24.23 32.29 -12.03
C GLN A 40 22.78 31.87 -12.43
N LYS A 41 22.10 31.03 -11.64
CA LYS A 41 20.75 30.50 -11.93
C LYS A 41 20.63 29.86 -13.35
N ARG A 42 21.68 29.19 -13.81
CA ARG A 42 21.75 28.52 -15.11
C ARG A 42 22.20 27.08 -14.96
N PRO A 43 21.39 26.18 -14.33
CA PRO A 43 21.79 24.81 -14.02
C PRO A 43 22.17 23.98 -15.25
N GLY A 44 21.56 24.24 -16.40
CA GLY A 44 21.93 23.59 -17.66
C GLY A 44 23.35 23.87 -18.13
N ARG A 45 23.87 25.09 -17.96
CA ARG A 45 25.25 25.41 -18.24
C ARG A 45 26.21 24.84 -17.21
N ALA A 46 25.81 24.77 -15.94
CA ALA A 46 26.59 24.15 -14.88
C ALA A 46 26.81 22.65 -15.14
N ALA A 47 25.82 21.93 -15.58
CA ALA A 47 25.94 20.53 -15.94
C ALA A 47 26.84 20.30 -17.17
N ALA A 48 26.77 21.18 -18.20
CA ALA A 48 27.65 21.13 -19.38
C ALA A 48 29.09 21.38 -19.01
N TYR A 49 29.37 22.37 -18.15
CA TYR A 49 30.74 22.67 -17.68
C TYR A 49 31.30 21.55 -16.78
N ALA A 50 30.49 20.99 -15.87
CA ALA A 50 30.91 19.87 -15.04
C ALA A 50 31.28 18.65 -15.88
N THR A 51 30.51 18.36 -16.94
CA THR A 51 30.79 17.22 -17.80
C THR A 51 31.96 17.40 -18.70
N ALA A 52 32.12 18.56 -19.33
CA ALA A 52 33.28 18.87 -20.14
C ALA A 52 34.58 18.83 -19.30
N THR A 53 34.53 19.30 -18.05
CA THR A 53 35.67 19.24 -17.12
C THR A 53 35.97 17.84 -16.59
N TRP A 54 35.01 16.92 -16.59
CA TRP A 54 35.20 15.56 -16.06
C TRP A 54 35.44 14.52 -17.14
N VAL A 55 34.59 14.49 -18.17
CA VAL A 55 34.63 13.43 -19.20
C VAL A 55 35.90 13.51 -20.03
N LEU A 56 36.33 14.71 -20.41
CA LEU A 56 37.50 14.88 -21.23
C LEU A 56 38.81 14.50 -20.50
N PRO A 57 39.11 15.01 -19.29
CA PRO A 57 40.27 14.58 -18.52
C PRO A 57 40.27 13.11 -18.12
N VAL A 58 39.09 12.54 -17.73
CA VAL A 58 38.98 11.10 -17.38
C VAL A 58 39.28 10.23 -18.60
N ALA A 59 38.81 10.61 -19.78
CA ALA A 59 39.06 9.89 -21.02
C ALA A 59 40.55 9.95 -21.41
N VAL A 60 41.17 11.11 -21.31
CA VAL A 60 42.62 11.29 -21.56
C VAL A 60 43.45 10.53 -20.54
N PHE A 61 43.11 10.58 -19.28
CA PHE A 61 43.82 9.90 -18.19
C PHE A 61 43.65 8.38 -18.23
N ALA A 62 42.47 7.86 -18.55
CA ALA A 62 42.23 6.44 -18.76
C ALA A 62 43.02 5.88 -19.94
N HIS A 63 43.32 6.71 -20.94
CA HIS A 63 44.15 6.33 -22.08
C HIS A 63 45.64 6.25 -21.74
N VAL A 64 46.11 7.17 -20.89
CA VAL A 64 47.57 7.32 -20.53
C VAL A 64 47.94 6.45 -19.32
N TYR A 65 47.04 6.27 -18.33
CA TYR A 65 47.35 5.59 -17.05
C TYR A 65 46.30 4.58 -16.67
N ARG A 66 46.32 3.41 -17.30
CA ARG A 66 45.31 2.33 -17.16
C ARG A 66 44.90 1.94 -15.73
N ALA A 67 45.78 2.08 -14.72
CA ALA A 67 45.53 1.58 -13.35
C ALA A 67 44.94 2.62 -12.38
N TRP A 68 45.13 3.92 -12.64
CA TRP A 68 44.75 5.00 -11.73
C TRP A 68 43.37 5.61 -12.02
N ALA A 69 42.65 5.09 -13.03
CA ALA A 69 41.34 5.60 -13.43
C ALA A 69 40.20 5.16 -12.47
N ILE A 70 40.37 4.06 -11.74
CA ILE A 70 39.31 3.49 -10.87
C ILE A 70 38.92 4.42 -9.71
N PRO A 71 39.83 5.03 -8.93
CA PRO A 71 39.47 5.97 -7.87
C PRO A 71 38.75 7.21 -8.38
N LEU A 72 39.14 7.68 -9.58
CA LEU A 72 38.54 8.84 -10.25
C LEU A 72 37.10 8.59 -10.74
N LEU A 73 36.76 7.34 -11.05
CA LEU A 73 35.40 6.93 -11.43
C LEU A 73 34.45 6.91 -10.24
N ILE A 74 34.93 6.62 -9.04
CA ILE A 74 34.12 6.56 -7.80
C ILE A 74 33.81 7.97 -7.27
N LEU A 75 34.69 8.94 -7.53
CA LEU A 75 34.63 10.28 -6.96
C LEU A 75 33.35 11.07 -7.27
N PRO A 76 32.73 11.04 -8.49
CA PRO A 76 31.44 11.67 -8.74
C PRO A 76 30.30 11.12 -7.89
N PHE A 77 30.36 9.80 -7.55
CA PHE A 77 29.39 9.16 -6.68
C PHE A 77 29.53 9.61 -5.23
N VAL A 78 30.76 9.72 -4.74
CA VAL A 78 31.08 10.26 -3.41
C VAL A 78 30.60 11.70 -3.30
N ILE A 79 30.85 12.52 -4.32
CA ILE A 79 30.39 13.93 -4.35
C ILE A 79 28.85 14.01 -4.41
N ALA A 80 28.21 13.19 -5.23
CA ALA A 80 26.75 13.11 -5.29
C ALA A 80 26.17 12.69 -3.94
N TRP A 81 26.81 11.74 -3.25
CA TRP A 81 26.40 11.28 -1.91
C TRP A 81 26.59 12.37 -0.84
N VAL A 82 27.76 13.03 -0.80
CA VAL A 82 28.05 14.13 0.15
C VAL A 82 27.12 15.34 -0.07
N THR A 83 26.81 15.69 -1.33
CA THR A 83 25.91 16.81 -1.64
C THR A 83 24.45 16.49 -1.30
N THR A 84 24.06 15.21 -1.33
CA THR A 84 22.72 14.74 -0.89
C THR A 84 22.58 14.84 0.62
N THR A 85 23.60 14.36 1.37
CA THR A 85 23.59 14.35 2.83
C THR A 85 23.62 15.76 3.43
N LYS A 86 24.26 16.72 2.76
CA LYS A 86 24.35 18.12 3.22
C LYS A 86 23.26 19.06 2.67
N LYS A 87 22.23 18.56 2.01
CA LYS A 87 21.07 19.32 1.49
C LYS A 87 21.45 20.49 0.55
N LEU A 88 22.55 20.38 -0.16
CA LEU A 88 23.00 21.37 -1.15
C LEU A 88 22.28 21.14 -2.50
N ALA A 89 20.97 21.39 -2.53
CA ALA A 89 20.10 21.10 -3.70
C ALA A 89 20.60 21.74 -5.00
N SER A 90 21.21 22.93 -4.93
CA SER A 90 21.74 23.67 -6.09
C SER A 90 22.94 22.98 -6.76
N VAL A 91 23.73 22.20 -6.03
CA VAL A 91 24.89 21.46 -6.54
C VAL A 91 24.53 20.00 -6.85
N TYR A 92 23.49 19.49 -6.21
CA TYR A 92 23.06 18.11 -6.32
C TYR A 92 22.61 17.69 -7.72
N VAL A 93 21.77 18.50 -8.39
CA VAL A 93 21.21 18.15 -9.70
C VAL A 93 22.28 18.02 -10.78
N PRO A 94 23.24 18.96 -10.93
CA PRO A 94 24.37 18.82 -11.85
C PRO A 94 25.25 17.61 -11.53
N CYS A 95 25.65 17.42 -10.26
CA CYS A 95 26.50 16.30 -9.85
C CYS A 95 25.85 14.94 -10.08
N ARG A 96 24.56 14.80 -9.76
CA ARG A 96 23.78 13.58 -9.99
C ARG A 96 23.65 13.27 -11.49
N SER A 97 23.39 14.27 -12.32
CA SER A 97 23.29 14.10 -13.78
C SER A 97 24.59 13.67 -14.41
N THR A 98 25.70 14.22 -13.94
CA THR A 98 27.07 13.86 -14.37
C THR A 98 27.43 12.43 -13.93
N ALA A 99 27.13 12.06 -12.69
CA ALA A 99 27.36 10.72 -12.17
C ALA A 99 26.58 9.66 -12.96
N TRP A 100 25.31 9.91 -13.28
CA TRP A 100 24.50 9.03 -14.11
C TRP A 100 25.03 8.89 -15.55
N ALA A 101 25.46 9.97 -16.18
CA ALA A 101 26.07 9.94 -17.50
C ALA A 101 27.33 9.08 -17.51
N MET A 102 28.18 9.20 -16.49
CA MET A 102 29.37 8.37 -16.33
C MET A 102 29.07 6.90 -16.07
N LEU A 103 28.09 6.61 -15.21
CA LEU A 103 27.69 5.24 -14.87
C LEU A 103 27.28 4.43 -16.12
N TRP A 104 26.55 5.05 -17.03
CA TRP A 104 26.11 4.38 -18.26
C TRP A 104 27.15 4.36 -19.38
N SER A 105 28.09 5.30 -19.39
CA SER A 105 29.16 5.34 -20.40
C SER A 105 30.24 4.28 -20.16
N ILE A 106 30.48 3.89 -18.90
CA ILE A 106 31.52 2.90 -18.52
C ILE A 106 31.22 1.50 -19.07
N PRO A 107 30.01 0.88 -18.80
CA PRO A 107 29.68 -0.43 -19.35
C PRO A 107 29.70 -0.44 -20.89
N ALA A 108 29.19 0.63 -21.51
CA ALA A 108 29.18 0.76 -22.96
C ALA A 108 30.59 0.82 -23.54
N GLY A 109 31.52 1.56 -22.90
CA GLY A 109 32.91 1.61 -23.26
C GLY A 109 33.62 0.26 -23.13
N PHE A 110 33.33 -0.49 -22.06
CA PHE A 110 33.90 -1.84 -21.84
C PHE A 110 33.41 -2.83 -22.88
N ILE A 111 32.11 -2.83 -23.23
CA ILE A 111 31.52 -3.69 -24.25
C ILE A 111 32.15 -3.40 -25.61
N LEU A 112 32.30 -2.14 -25.98
CA LEU A 112 32.90 -1.74 -27.26
C LEU A 112 34.39 -2.05 -27.34
N LEU A 113 35.15 -1.93 -26.24
CA LEU A 113 36.56 -2.34 -26.16
C LEU A 113 36.72 -3.86 -26.29
N ARG A 114 35.72 -4.65 -25.90
CA ARG A 114 35.73 -6.11 -26.05
C ARG A 114 35.32 -6.59 -27.43
N VAL A 115 34.47 -5.82 -28.10
CA VAL A 115 34.02 -6.09 -29.48
C VAL A 115 35.09 -5.69 -30.53
N TRP A 116 35.83 -4.62 -30.25
CA TRP A 116 36.93 -4.13 -31.13
C TRP A 116 38.27 -4.02 -30.40
N PRO A 117 38.94 -5.14 -30.06
CA PRO A 117 40.18 -5.12 -29.27
C PRO A 117 41.36 -4.47 -29.98
N HIS A 118 41.32 -4.39 -31.32
CA HIS A 118 42.42 -3.82 -32.13
C HIS A 118 42.37 -2.29 -32.31
N GLN A 119 41.29 -1.64 -31.87
CA GLN A 119 41.17 -0.17 -31.99
C GLN A 119 40.54 0.42 -30.71
N PRO A 120 41.32 0.48 -29.60
CA PRO A 120 40.80 0.97 -28.31
C PRO A 120 40.32 2.42 -28.35
N THR A 121 40.80 3.23 -29.28
CA THR A 121 40.34 4.62 -29.48
C THR A 121 38.86 4.73 -29.87
N ILE A 122 38.34 3.78 -30.64
CA ILE A 122 36.91 3.76 -31.04
C ILE A 122 36.00 3.54 -29.81
N GLY A 123 36.38 2.62 -28.92
CA GLY A 123 35.62 2.36 -27.70
C GLY A 123 35.55 3.57 -26.76
N VAL A 124 36.68 4.33 -26.64
CA VAL A 124 36.75 5.54 -25.83
C VAL A 124 35.94 6.68 -26.46
N VAL A 125 36.01 6.90 -27.75
CA VAL A 125 35.21 7.91 -28.47
C VAL A 125 33.73 7.60 -28.37
N ALA A 126 33.34 6.34 -28.55
CA ALA A 126 31.93 5.92 -28.42
C ALA A 126 31.41 6.10 -26.99
N ALA A 127 32.19 5.77 -25.95
CA ALA A 127 31.82 6.00 -24.57
C ALA A 127 31.61 7.50 -24.27
N ILE A 128 32.47 8.39 -24.82
CA ILE A 128 32.30 9.83 -24.73
C ILE A 128 31.05 10.31 -25.43
N LEU A 129 30.75 9.81 -26.63
CA LEU A 129 29.54 10.16 -27.38
C LEU A 129 28.27 9.72 -26.64
N ILE A 130 28.25 8.55 -26.04
CA ILE A 130 27.14 8.06 -25.23
C ILE A 130 26.96 8.93 -23.99
N ALA A 131 28.04 9.28 -23.29
CA ALA A 131 27.99 10.17 -22.14
C ALA A 131 27.44 11.56 -22.53
N LEU A 132 27.86 12.10 -23.65
CA LEU A 132 27.39 13.39 -24.17
C LEU A 132 25.92 13.33 -24.60
N ALA A 133 25.47 12.22 -25.21
CA ALA A 133 24.07 11.99 -25.60
C ALA A 133 23.15 11.91 -24.38
N ILE A 134 23.52 11.13 -23.34
CA ILE A 134 22.75 11.02 -22.09
C ILE A 134 22.71 12.36 -21.37
N LEU A 135 23.81 13.10 -21.36
CA LEU A 135 23.84 14.42 -20.75
C LEU A 135 23.00 15.42 -21.55
N GLY A 136 23.10 15.43 -22.89
CA GLY A 136 22.29 16.27 -23.76
C GLY A 136 20.79 16.03 -23.57
N TRP A 137 20.37 14.76 -23.47
CA TRP A 137 18.98 14.38 -23.16
C TRP A 137 18.54 14.89 -21.78
N ARG A 138 19.36 14.72 -20.75
CA ARG A 138 19.06 15.23 -19.41
C ARG A 138 19.04 16.75 -19.33
N LEU A 139 19.95 17.42 -20.04
CA LEU A 139 19.96 18.88 -20.19
C LEU A 139 18.70 19.40 -20.88
N ALA A 140 18.28 18.74 -21.98
CA ALA A 140 17.04 19.09 -22.67
C ALA A 140 15.83 18.96 -21.73
N LYS A 141 15.80 17.92 -20.89
CA LYS A 141 14.73 17.72 -19.92
C LYS A 141 14.72 18.78 -18.81
N VAL A 142 15.88 19.13 -18.25
CA VAL A 142 16.00 20.21 -17.26
C VAL A 142 15.64 21.57 -17.85
N VAL A 143 16.03 21.86 -19.10
CA VAL A 143 15.68 23.12 -19.80
C VAL A 143 14.19 23.14 -20.16
N GLN A 144 13.59 22.00 -20.44
CA GLN A 144 12.15 21.88 -20.68
C GLN A 144 11.37 22.14 -19.37
N ASP A 145 11.84 21.57 -18.27
CA ASP A 145 11.27 21.79 -16.94
C ASP A 145 11.44 23.29 -16.53
N GLU A 146 12.60 23.90 -16.76
CA GLU A 146 12.81 25.35 -16.51
C GLU A 146 11.94 26.25 -17.39
N ARG A 147 11.62 25.86 -18.64
CA ARG A 147 10.70 26.62 -19.50
C ARG A 147 9.26 26.52 -19.03
N MET A 148 8.87 25.42 -18.44
CA MET A 148 7.56 25.30 -17.80
C MET A 148 7.49 26.13 -16.51
N TYR A 149 8.51 26.07 -15.65
CA TYR A 149 8.59 26.84 -14.41
C TYR A 149 8.87 28.34 -14.61
N GLY A 150 9.60 28.71 -15.66
CA GLY A 150 9.95 30.11 -15.94
C GLY A 150 8.81 30.97 -16.47
N ARG A 151 7.74 30.35 -17.01
CA ARG A 151 6.57 31.09 -17.50
C ARG A 151 5.68 31.56 -16.35
N ASP A 152 5.54 30.80 -15.28
CA ASP A 152 4.70 31.16 -14.12
C ASP A 152 5.42 32.12 -13.17
N GLY A 153 6.75 32.04 -13.04
CA GLY A 153 7.53 32.97 -12.22
C GLY A 153 7.66 34.39 -12.80
N ALA A 154 7.55 34.58 -14.11
CA ALA A 154 7.65 35.90 -14.73
C ALA A 154 6.35 36.72 -14.61
N THR A 155 5.23 36.06 -14.42
CA THR A 155 3.92 36.72 -14.20
C THR A 155 3.73 37.20 -12.77
N GLN A 156 4.36 36.53 -11.78
CA GLN A 156 4.26 36.92 -10.37
C GLN A 156 5.30 37.96 -9.93
N ALA A 157 6.38 38.17 -10.67
CA ALA A 157 7.42 39.16 -10.32
C ALA A 157 7.08 40.63 -10.66
N ARG A 158 5.86 40.93 -11.14
CA ARG A 158 5.38 42.28 -11.46
C ARG A 158 4.18 42.75 -10.64
N ARG A 159 4.16 42.50 -9.33
CA ARG A 159 3.32 43.28 -8.43
C ARG A 159 4.22 44.07 -7.47
N PRO A 160 4.32 45.41 -7.61
CA PRO A 160 5.01 46.22 -6.63
C PRO A 160 4.18 46.32 -5.36
N GLY A 161 4.85 46.15 -4.21
CA GLY A 161 4.27 46.30 -2.90
C GLY A 161 3.69 47.72 -2.72
N LEU A 162 2.53 47.77 -2.14
CA LEU A 162 1.90 48.98 -1.63
C LEU A 162 2.63 49.44 -0.35
N GLY A 163 3.41 50.48 -0.43
CA GLY A 163 3.81 51.32 0.69
C GLY A 163 2.85 52.51 0.85
N PRO A 164 2.80 53.19 2.00
CA PRO A 164 1.68 54.09 2.40
C PRO A 164 1.61 55.37 1.59
N ALA A 165 0.37 55.81 1.45
CA ALA A 165 -0.07 56.95 0.64
C ALA A 165 0.56 58.31 1.03
N GLY A 166 1.01 59.05 0.01
CA GLY A 166 1.27 60.49 0.04
C GLY A 166 0.66 61.13 -1.21
N PRO A 167 0.25 62.45 -1.17
CA PRO A 167 -0.79 62.97 -2.00
C PRO A 167 -0.40 63.32 -3.45
N MET A 168 -1.41 63.27 -4.32
CA MET A 168 -1.35 63.58 -5.78
C MET A 168 -0.97 65.05 -6.07
N PRO A 169 -0.45 65.32 -7.28
CA PRO A 169 -0.98 66.40 -8.11
C PRO A 169 -1.36 65.97 -9.55
N ALA A 170 -2.31 66.67 -10.05
CA ALA A 170 -2.99 66.53 -11.34
C ALA A 170 -2.16 67.00 -12.56
N GLY A 171 -2.50 66.42 -13.69
CA GLY A 171 -2.49 67.14 -14.96
C GLY A 171 -1.73 66.55 -16.15
N ALA A 172 -2.49 66.33 -17.20
CA ALA A 172 -2.29 66.55 -18.63
C ALA A 172 -2.03 65.34 -19.58
N PRO A 173 -2.38 65.42 -20.86
CA PRO A 173 -3.11 64.45 -21.63
C PRO A 173 -2.26 63.76 -22.78
N PRO A 174 -2.86 62.98 -23.67
CA PRO A 174 -2.20 61.91 -24.41
C PRO A 174 -1.68 62.35 -25.77
N ALA A 175 -0.69 61.64 -26.28
CA ALA A 175 -0.24 61.75 -27.66
C ALA A 175 -0.31 60.44 -28.41
N SER A 176 -0.92 60.55 -29.58
CA SER A 176 -1.13 59.59 -30.65
C SER A 176 0.15 59.31 -31.46
N GLY A 177 0.27 58.05 -32.01
CA GLY A 177 1.35 57.75 -32.96
C GLY A 177 1.14 56.49 -33.78
N ARG A 178 0.79 56.64 -35.00
CA ARG A 178 0.54 55.88 -36.20
C ARG A 178 1.45 54.70 -36.52
N PHE A 179 0.83 53.72 -37.24
CA PHE A 179 1.43 52.66 -38.10
C PHE A 179 2.12 53.17 -39.39
N PRO A 180 2.98 52.36 -40.04
CA PRO A 180 2.64 51.71 -41.30
C PRO A 180 3.23 50.29 -41.42
N GLY A 181 2.73 49.29 -42.13
CA GLY A 181 2.25 49.11 -43.44
C GLY A 181 3.02 47.93 -44.10
N GLY A 182 2.36 46.90 -44.66
CA GLY A 182 2.80 45.59 -45.15
C GLY A 182 3.73 45.59 -46.38
N PRO A 183 3.90 44.55 -47.21
CA PRO A 183 2.96 43.67 -47.88
C PRO A 183 3.43 42.18 -48.07
N GLY A 184 2.76 41.14 -48.37
CA GLY A 184 1.98 40.67 -49.47
C GLY A 184 2.40 39.31 -50.04
N HIS A 185 1.51 38.31 -50.04
CA HIS A 185 1.19 37.23 -51.00
C HIS A 185 2.13 36.04 -51.32
N PRO A 186 1.63 34.92 -51.98
CA PRO A 186 0.31 34.28 -51.99
C PRO A 186 0.32 32.70 -51.98
N GLY A 187 -0.82 32.03 -51.89
CA GLY A 187 -1.13 30.78 -52.62
C GLY A 187 -1.66 29.59 -51.82
N GLY A 188 -2.90 29.32 -51.93
CA GLY A 188 -3.93 28.37 -51.69
C GLY A 188 -3.66 26.87 -51.65
N PRO A 189 -4.67 25.94 -51.70
CA PRO A 189 -6.13 26.10 -51.58
C PRO A 189 -6.81 25.18 -50.51
N GLY A 190 -7.91 25.58 -50.05
CA GLY A 190 -9.21 25.01 -49.92
C GLY A 190 -9.51 23.76 -49.08
N TYR A 191 -10.18 23.95 -47.93
CA TYR A 191 -11.27 23.08 -47.49
C TYR A 191 -12.30 23.93 -46.73
N SER A 192 -13.56 23.81 -47.18
CA SER A 192 -14.74 24.53 -46.68
C SER A 192 -15.27 23.98 -45.36
N LEU A 193 -15.55 24.86 -44.40
CA LEU A 193 -16.39 24.62 -43.23
C LEU A 193 -17.50 25.68 -43.16
N PRO A 194 -18.69 25.38 -42.65
CA PRO A 194 -19.88 26.20 -42.84
C PRO A 194 -19.92 27.45 -41.94
N ALA A 195 -20.65 28.41 -42.41
CA ALA A 195 -20.84 29.77 -41.92
C ALA A 195 -21.11 29.92 -40.44
N ARG A 196 -20.32 30.77 -39.78
CA ARG A 196 -20.58 31.32 -38.47
C ARG A 196 -21.19 32.72 -38.62
N ALA A 197 -22.35 32.91 -38.00
CA ALA A 197 -23.11 34.14 -37.99
C ALA A 197 -22.30 35.32 -37.46
N ALA A 198 -22.66 36.50 -37.98
CA ALA A 198 -22.04 37.80 -37.82
C ALA A 198 -21.86 38.21 -36.36
N ALA A 199 -20.68 38.73 -36.02
CA ALA A 199 -20.41 39.44 -34.77
C ALA A 199 -20.97 40.85 -34.84
N THR A 200 -21.76 41.19 -33.85
CA THR A 200 -22.18 42.58 -33.54
C THR A 200 -21.11 43.28 -32.68
N PRO A 201 -20.99 44.63 -32.79
CA PRO A 201 -19.90 45.36 -32.15
C PRO A 201 -20.05 45.47 -30.63
N TYR A 202 -18.92 45.46 -29.94
CA TYR A 202 -18.82 45.76 -28.50
C TYR A 202 -19.47 47.09 -28.13
N ALA A 203 -20.56 47.03 -27.37
CA ALA A 203 -21.11 48.18 -26.65
C ALA A 203 -20.41 48.27 -25.30
N GLU A 204 -20.03 49.48 -24.93
CA GLU A 204 -19.53 49.87 -23.62
C GLU A 204 -20.44 49.31 -22.50
N HIS A 205 -19.92 48.38 -21.69
CA HIS A 205 -20.62 47.94 -20.50
C HIS A 205 -20.47 49.06 -19.43
N ALA A 206 -21.51 49.85 -19.28
CA ALA A 206 -21.79 50.56 -18.06
C ALA A 206 -21.75 49.57 -16.89
N VAL A 207 -21.06 49.97 -15.83
CA VAL A 207 -21.08 49.33 -14.55
C VAL A 207 -22.53 49.13 -14.14
N ARG A 208 -23.09 47.94 -14.37
CA ARG A 208 -24.36 47.57 -13.77
C ARG A 208 -24.01 47.12 -12.35
N ASP A 209 -24.52 47.89 -11.40
CA ASP A 209 -24.73 47.41 -10.03
C ASP A 209 -25.41 46.06 -10.13
N HIS A 210 -24.65 44.98 -9.88
CA HIS A 210 -25.24 43.67 -9.65
C HIS A 210 -26.14 43.85 -8.42
N PRO A 211 -27.44 43.56 -8.52
CA PRO A 211 -28.25 43.50 -7.33
C PRO A 211 -27.59 42.48 -6.42
N VAL A 212 -27.20 42.94 -5.21
CA VAL A 212 -26.79 42.07 -4.11
C VAL A 212 -27.86 40.98 -4.06
N ALA A 213 -27.50 39.76 -4.39
CA ALA A 213 -28.40 38.63 -4.34
C ALA A 213 -29.06 38.67 -2.96
N ALA A 214 -30.41 38.72 -2.92
CA ALA A 214 -31.13 38.70 -1.67
C ALA A 214 -30.60 37.52 -0.83
N PRO A 215 -30.30 37.70 0.47
CA PRO A 215 -29.77 36.66 1.31
C PRO A 215 -30.72 35.47 1.19
N ARG A 216 -30.16 34.30 0.79
CA ARG A 216 -30.90 33.04 0.71
C ARG A 216 -31.62 32.88 2.06
N PRO A 217 -32.93 32.56 2.11
CA PRO A 217 -33.64 32.38 3.36
C PRO A 217 -32.89 31.32 4.17
N ARG A 218 -32.45 31.69 5.36
CA ARG A 218 -31.74 30.76 6.26
C ARG A 218 -32.69 29.61 6.58
N PRO A 219 -32.29 28.34 6.42
CA PRO A 219 -33.14 27.23 6.75
C PRO A 219 -33.50 27.29 8.24
N GLN A 220 -34.80 27.25 8.57
CA GLN A 220 -35.25 27.17 9.96
C GLN A 220 -35.12 25.69 10.39
N ILE A 221 -34.05 25.35 11.07
CA ILE A 221 -33.80 24.02 11.65
C ILE A 221 -33.90 24.17 13.16
N SER A 222 -34.81 23.41 13.79
CA SER A 222 -34.88 23.36 15.26
C SER A 222 -33.88 22.32 15.80
N VAL A 223 -33.50 22.43 17.06
CA VAL A 223 -32.65 21.45 17.74
C VAL A 223 -33.35 20.11 17.80
N GLU A 224 -34.68 20.13 18.02
CA GLU A 224 -35.55 18.97 18.09
C GLU A 224 -35.56 18.21 16.75
N ASP A 225 -35.67 18.91 15.62
CA ASP A 225 -35.69 18.31 14.29
C ASP A 225 -34.32 17.67 13.98
N ALA A 226 -33.22 18.35 14.29
CA ALA A 226 -31.87 17.82 14.07
C ALA A 226 -31.58 16.59 14.97
N MET A 227 -32.09 16.59 16.20
CA MET A 227 -31.97 15.45 17.11
C MET A 227 -32.86 14.28 16.67
N ALA A 228 -34.07 14.54 16.16
CA ALA A 228 -34.94 13.52 15.59
C ALA A 228 -34.32 12.84 14.36
N GLU A 229 -33.60 13.62 13.51
CA GLU A 229 -32.84 13.06 12.38
C GLU A 229 -31.73 12.13 12.86
N LEU A 230 -31.02 12.47 13.94
CA LEU A 230 -30.02 11.61 14.57
C LEU A 230 -30.64 10.31 15.09
N ASP A 231 -31.78 10.42 15.77
CA ASP A 231 -32.48 9.30 16.39
C ASP A 231 -33.04 8.34 15.33
N ALA A 232 -33.45 8.86 14.18
CA ALA A 232 -33.93 8.08 13.05
C ALA A 232 -32.82 7.27 12.34
N MET A 233 -31.55 7.57 12.58
CA MET A 233 -30.45 6.78 12.04
C MET A 233 -30.46 5.36 12.64
N ILE A 234 -30.22 4.35 11.81
CA ILE A 234 -30.18 2.96 12.25
C ILE A 234 -28.87 2.69 13.00
N GLY A 235 -28.94 2.02 14.14
CA GLY A 235 -27.81 1.67 14.98
C GLY A 235 -27.11 2.89 15.59
N LEU A 236 -25.78 2.83 15.71
CA LEU A 236 -24.92 3.91 16.19
C LEU A 236 -25.24 4.39 17.62
N THR A 237 -25.77 3.53 18.48
CA THR A 237 -26.17 3.88 19.86
C THR A 237 -25.09 4.66 20.62
N PRO A 238 -23.80 4.25 20.65
CA PRO A 238 -22.77 5.00 21.36
C PRO A 238 -22.54 6.39 20.79
N VAL A 239 -22.64 6.55 19.46
CA VAL A 239 -22.50 7.86 18.80
C VAL A 239 -23.65 8.78 19.14
N LYS A 240 -24.90 8.27 19.11
CA LYS A 240 -26.10 9.01 19.47
C LYS A 240 -26.04 9.51 20.91
N GLU A 241 -25.63 8.68 21.85
CA GLU A 241 -25.47 9.06 23.25
C GLU A 241 -24.43 10.15 23.43
N GLN A 242 -23.32 10.04 22.74
CA GLN A 242 -22.25 11.02 22.81
C GLN A 242 -22.64 12.36 22.19
N VAL A 243 -23.36 12.35 21.05
CA VAL A 243 -23.89 13.57 20.42
C VAL A 243 -24.95 14.23 21.32
N ARG A 244 -25.83 13.44 21.98
CA ARG A 244 -26.79 13.99 22.97
C ARG A 244 -26.06 14.64 24.16
N SER A 245 -24.99 14.04 24.66
CA SER A 245 -24.16 14.62 25.72
C SER A 245 -23.54 15.95 25.28
N ILE A 246 -23.04 16.02 24.05
CA ILE A 246 -22.48 17.27 23.47
C ILE A 246 -23.57 18.34 23.37
N ALA A 247 -24.75 18.01 22.84
CA ALA A 247 -25.87 18.92 22.73
C ALA A 247 -26.34 19.44 24.10
N ALA A 248 -26.45 18.58 25.10
CA ALA A 248 -26.79 18.96 26.49
C ALA A 248 -25.72 19.89 27.11
N SER A 249 -24.44 19.63 26.84
CA SER A 249 -23.34 20.49 27.31
C SER A 249 -23.40 21.88 26.69
N ILE A 250 -23.75 22.00 25.40
CA ILE A 250 -23.92 23.28 24.71
C ILE A 250 -25.09 24.03 25.30
N GLU A 251 -26.26 23.40 25.48
CA GLU A 251 -27.44 24.04 26.06
C GLU A 251 -27.20 24.46 27.50
N ALA A 252 -26.48 23.66 28.31
CA ALA A 252 -26.11 24.06 29.66
C ALA A 252 -25.16 25.25 29.68
N ALA A 253 -24.19 25.32 28.76
CA ALA A 253 -23.28 26.46 28.61
C ALA A 253 -24.06 27.74 28.21
N ARG A 254 -25.04 27.62 27.29
CA ARG A 254 -25.92 28.73 26.87
C ARG A 254 -26.75 29.27 28.04
N ARG A 255 -27.35 28.39 28.84
CA ARG A 255 -28.13 28.77 30.01
C ARG A 255 -27.28 29.47 31.08
N ARG A 256 -26.05 29.00 31.29
CA ARG A 256 -25.10 29.64 32.21
C ARG A 256 -24.71 31.01 31.72
N ALA A 257 -24.45 31.20 30.42
CA ALA A 257 -24.12 32.47 29.82
C ALA A 257 -25.28 33.48 30.00
N VAL A 258 -26.55 33.05 29.81
CA VAL A 258 -27.73 33.86 30.07
C VAL A 258 -27.87 34.23 31.55
N ALA A 259 -27.42 33.35 32.46
CA ALA A 259 -27.41 33.62 33.92
C ALA A 259 -26.19 34.45 34.39
N GLY A 260 -25.34 34.94 33.47
CA GLY A 260 -24.16 35.74 33.79
C GLY A 260 -22.98 34.99 34.37
N VAL A 261 -23.01 33.67 34.30
CA VAL A 261 -21.91 32.79 34.75
C VAL A 261 -20.90 32.61 33.62
N THR A 262 -19.65 32.98 33.85
CA THR A 262 -18.55 32.77 32.89
C THR A 262 -18.34 31.27 32.70
N THR A 263 -18.45 30.80 31.48
CA THR A 263 -18.20 29.39 31.10
C THR A 263 -17.14 29.34 30.03
N ASP A 264 -16.25 28.34 30.14
CA ASP A 264 -15.36 28.04 29.05
C ASP A 264 -16.18 27.63 27.81
N LYS A 265 -15.83 28.18 26.66
CA LYS A 265 -16.47 27.79 25.40
C LYS A 265 -16.22 26.30 25.12
N PRO A 266 -17.27 25.54 24.78
CA PRO A 266 -17.11 24.13 24.52
C PRO A 266 -16.15 23.87 23.34
N MET A 267 -15.33 22.82 23.45
CA MET A 267 -14.45 22.36 22.38
C MET A 267 -15.28 22.00 21.13
N ARG A 268 -14.82 22.47 19.97
CA ARG A 268 -15.62 22.43 18.73
C ARG A 268 -15.04 21.52 17.65
N HIS A 269 -13.86 20.91 17.85
CA HIS A 269 -13.25 20.02 16.87
C HIS A 269 -13.36 18.57 17.30
N PHE A 270 -13.57 17.68 16.33
CA PHE A 270 -13.90 16.27 16.57
C PHE A 270 -13.00 15.33 15.81
N VAL A 271 -12.89 14.11 16.36
CA VAL A 271 -12.28 12.96 15.68
C VAL A 271 -13.32 11.86 15.57
N PHE A 272 -13.60 11.44 14.35
CA PHE A 272 -14.52 10.32 14.04
C PHE A 272 -13.72 9.07 13.73
N LEU A 273 -13.79 8.09 14.61
CA LEU A 273 -13.02 6.86 14.57
C LEU A 273 -13.90 5.69 14.17
N GLY A 274 -13.56 4.98 13.13
CA GLY A 274 -14.28 3.77 12.74
C GLY A 274 -14.10 3.39 11.28
N PRO A 275 -14.55 2.17 10.91
CA PRO A 275 -14.42 1.64 9.57
C PRO A 275 -15.26 2.39 8.53
N PRO A 276 -15.03 2.15 7.22
CA PRO A 276 -15.76 2.82 6.17
C PRO A 276 -17.23 2.41 6.15
N GLY A 277 -18.09 3.31 5.69
CA GLY A 277 -19.51 3.05 5.52
C GLY A 277 -20.32 2.96 6.81
N THR A 278 -19.76 3.33 7.97
CA THR A 278 -20.48 3.36 9.26
C THR A 278 -21.27 4.65 9.51
N GLY A 279 -21.37 5.54 8.51
CA GLY A 279 -22.20 6.74 8.60
C GLY A 279 -21.49 7.98 9.15
N LYS A 280 -20.15 8.01 9.22
CA LYS A 280 -19.37 9.16 9.72
C LYS A 280 -19.77 10.50 9.09
N THR A 281 -19.80 10.57 7.77
CA THR A 281 -20.17 11.78 7.04
C THR A 281 -21.65 12.18 7.28
N THR A 282 -22.54 11.19 7.40
CA THR A 282 -23.97 11.44 7.69
C THR A 282 -24.14 12.07 9.07
N VAL A 283 -23.45 11.52 10.09
CA VAL A 283 -23.46 12.10 11.45
C VAL A 283 -22.83 13.49 11.47
N ALA A 284 -21.75 13.72 10.68
CA ALA A 284 -21.16 15.05 10.57
C ALA A 284 -22.15 16.09 10.05
N ARG A 285 -22.99 15.73 9.07
CA ARG A 285 -24.06 16.61 8.56
C ARG A 285 -25.16 16.86 9.58
N VAL A 286 -25.56 15.85 10.34
CA VAL A 286 -26.53 16.04 11.44
C VAL A 286 -25.94 16.89 12.55
N LEU A 287 -24.67 16.66 12.91
CA LEU A 287 -23.98 17.48 13.91
C LEU A 287 -23.88 18.95 13.48
N ALA A 288 -23.60 19.22 12.19
CA ALA A 288 -23.60 20.58 11.64
C ALA A 288 -24.96 21.25 11.81
N LYS A 289 -26.09 20.53 11.56
CA LYS A 289 -27.45 21.04 11.79
C LYS A 289 -27.70 21.33 13.26
N ILE A 290 -27.24 20.47 14.17
CA ILE A 290 -27.36 20.67 15.62
C ILE A 290 -26.60 21.96 16.04
N PHE A 291 -25.37 22.13 15.61
CA PHE A 291 -24.59 23.35 15.94
C PHE A 291 -25.19 24.60 15.32
N TYR A 292 -25.71 24.53 14.10
CA TYR A 292 -26.44 25.61 13.46
C TYR A 292 -27.71 25.97 14.24
N ALA A 293 -28.52 25.02 14.67
CA ALA A 293 -29.74 25.21 15.46
C ALA A 293 -29.44 25.86 16.82
N PHE A 294 -28.27 25.58 17.41
CA PHE A 294 -27.80 26.27 18.60
C PHE A 294 -27.21 27.69 18.33
N GLY A 295 -27.13 28.11 17.09
CA GLY A 295 -26.57 29.41 16.68
C GLY A 295 -25.04 29.48 16.82
N LEU A 296 -24.37 28.35 16.80
CA LEU A 296 -22.91 28.25 16.90
C LEU A 296 -22.22 28.23 15.53
N LEU A 297 -22.98 27.98 14.47
CA LEU A 297 -22.56 28.04 13.08
C LEU A 297 -23.51 28.95 12.30
N GLU A 298 -23.01 29.61 11.26
CA GLU A 298 -23.78 30.43 10.36
C GLU A 298 -24.50 29.60 9.28
N MET A 299 -23.96 28.41 8.95
CA MET A 299 -24.46 27.51 7.91
C MET A 299 -24.44 26.04 8.38
N PRO A 300 -25.47 25.25 8.06
CA PRO A 300 -25.50 23.82 8.40
C PRO A 300 -24.75 22.95 7.37
N GLU A 301 -23.87 23.57 6.60
CA GLU A 301 -23.17 22.91 5.49
C GLU A 301 -21.89 22.22 5.97
N VAL A 302 -21.59 21.08 5.34
CA VAL A 302 -20.37 20.31 5.59
C VAL A 302 -19.57 20.26 4.29
N ILE A 303 -18.37 20.81 4.31
CA ILE A 303 -17.42 20.67 3.21
C ILE A 303 -16.59 19.42 3.47
N GLU A 304 -16.70 18.46 2.56
CA GLU A 304 -15.95 17.21 2.59
C GLU A 304 -14.63 17.38 1.83
N ALA A 305 -13.54 16.90 2.43
CA ALA A 305 -12.21 17.00 1.88
C ALA A 305 -11.40 15.72 2.11
N HIS A 306 -10.50 15.46 1.19
CA HIS A 306 -9.50 14.41 1.26
C HIS A 306 -8.09 15.01 1.17
N ARG A 307 -7.06 14.18 1.35
CA ARG A 307 -5.67 14.62 1.22
C ARG A 307 -5.41 15.44 -0.06
N ALA A 308 -5.96 15.00 -1.20
CA ALA A 308 -5.77 15.66 -2.48
C ALA A 308 -6.28 17.11 -2.51
N ASP A 309 -7.26 17.44 -1.67
CA ASP A 309 -7.86 18.79 -1.60
C ASP A 309 -7.05 19.74 -0.71
N LEU A 310 -6.21 19.20 0.16
CA LEU A 310 -5.40 19.95 1.12
C LEU A 310 -3.95 20.09 0.66
N VAL A 311 -3.39 19.05 0.07
CA VAL A 311 -1.98 18.99 -0.31
C VAL A 311 -1.77 19.51 -1.73
N GLY A 312 -0.84 20.43 -1.87
CA GLY A 312 -0.40 20.97 -3.16
C GLY A 312 0.71 20.13 -3.80
N GLU A 313 0.91 20.30 -5.10
CA GLU A 313 1.93 19.58 -5.86
C GLU A 313 3.34 20.17 -5.72
N TYR A 314 3.46 21.43 -5.23
CA TYR A 314 4.72 22.17 -5.16
C TYR A 314 4.92 22.79 -3.78
N LEU A 315 6.20 23.07 -3.44
CA LEU A 315 6.57 23.76 -2.20
C LEU A 315 5.84 25.11 -2.07
N GLY A 316 5.09 25.29 -0.97
CA GLY A 316 4.31 26.50 -0.68
C GLY A 316 2.89 26.51 -1.25
N ALA A 317 2.52 25.60 -2.15
CA ALA A 317 1.18 25.46 -2.67
C ALA A 317 0.23 24.80 -1.65
N THR A 318 0.76 23.97 -0.77
CA THR A 318 -0.02 23.26 0.24
C THR A 318 -0.70 24.22 1.24
N ALA A 319 0.07 25.17 1.78
CA ALA A 319 -0.49 26.15 2.72
C ALA A 319 -1.59 27.02 2.06
N ILE A 320 -1.40 27.40 0.80
CA ILE A 320 -2.39 28.20 0.04
C ILE A 320 -3.65 27.37 -0.15
N LYS A 321 -3.54 26.16 -0.67
CA LYS A 321 -4.67 25.26 -0.95
C LYS A 321 -5.44 24.89 0.33
N THR A 322 -4.72 24.59 1.41
CA THR A 322 -5.32 24.34 2.72
C THR A 322 -6.07 25.56 3.25
N ASN A 323 -5.51 26.77 3.11
CA ASN A 323 -6.20 27.99 3.52
C ASN A 323 -7.46 28.26 2.70
N GLU A 324 -7.41 28.13 1.38
CA GLU A 324 -8.56 28.31 0.48
C GLU A 324 -9.69 27.34 0.85
N LEU A 325 -9.36 26.07 1.14
CA LEU A 325 -10.34 25.07 1.58
C LEU A 325 -10.95 25.45 2.93
N VAL A 326 -10.15 25.86 3.91
CA VAL A 326 -10.62 26.32 5.22
C VAL A 326 -11.49 27.56 5.07
N ASP A 327 -11.10 28.53 4.23
CA ASP A 327 -11.89 29.76 3.98
C ASP A 327 -13.26 29.42 3.39
N SER A 328 -13.35 28.39 2.54
CA SER A 328 -14.63 27.93 1.99
C SER A 328 -15.54 27.27 3.02
N ALA A 329 -14.98 26.77 4.14
CA ALA A 329 -15.70 26.08 5.21
C ALA A 329 -16.04 27.01 6.40
N LEU A 330 -15.63 28.28 6.35
CA LEU A 330 -15.94 29.24 7.44
C LEU A 330 -17.44 29.39 7.60
N GLY A 331 -17.88 29.46 8.83
CA GLY A 331 -19.30 29.50 9.21
C GLY A 331 -19.99 28.13 9.24
N GLY A 332 -19.28 27.05 8.85
CA GLY A 332 -19.77 25.67 8.75
C GLY A 332 -18.82 24.65 9.30
N VAL A 333 -18.84 23.44 8.70
CA VAL A 333 -18.03 22.29 9.11
C VAL A 333 -17.09 21.86 7.98
N LEU A 334 -15.80 21.70 8.29
CA LEU A 334 -14.81 21.05 7.42
C LEU A 334 -14.65 19.59 7.88
N PHE A 335 -15.04 18.65 7.04
CA PHE A 335 -14.91 17.22 7.30
C PHE A 335 -13.78 16.64 6.44
N ILE A 336 -12.72 16.16 7.10
CA ILE A 336 -11.55 15.58 6.43
C ILE A 336 -11.60 14.07 6.61
N ASP A 337 -11.91 13.35 5.52
CA ASP A 337 -11.91 11.88 5.56
C ASP A 337 -10.50 11.33 5.33
N GLU A 338 -10.22 10.19 5.95
CA GLU A 338 -8.91 9.56 5.95
C GLU A 338 -7.77 10.52 6.33
N ALA A 339 -8.00 11.35 7.36
CA ALA A 339 -7.07 12.41 7.76
C ALA A 339 -5.65 11.91 8.07
N TYR A 340 -5.48 10.65 8.48
CA TYR A 340 -4.17 10.02 8.66
C TYR A 340 -3.34 9.98 7.38
N SER A 341 -3.98 10.03 6.20
CA SER A 341 -3.28 10.08 4.92
C SER A 341 -2.45 11.35 4.72
N LEU A 342 -2.72 12.41 5.52
CA LEU A 342 -1.92 13.65 5.50
C LEU A 342 -0.49 13.43 6.01
N VAL A 343 -0.26 12.45 6.89
CA VAL A 343 1.07 12.12 7.41
C VAL A 343 1.39 10.69 6.98
N ASN A 344 1.77 10.53 5.71
CA ASN A 344 2.12 9.22 5.17
C ASN A 344 3.65 9.04 5.25
N GLU A 345 4.10 8.08 6.05
CA GLU A 345 5.49 7.63 6.11
C GLU A 345 5.77 6.61 4.98
N GLY A 346 5.40 6.97 3.73
CA GLY A 346 5.76 6.19 2.56
C GLY A 346 7.25 6.34 2.24
N ASP A 347 7.96 5.24 2.08
CA ASP A 347 9.38 5.16 1.67
C ASP A 347 10.41 5.76 2.65
N GLY A 348 10.11 5.83 3.95
CA GLY A 348 11.10 6.30 4.95
C GLY A 348 11.45 7.79 4.86
N GLN A 349 10.71 8.58 4.05
CA GLN A 349 10.82 10.02 4.02
C GLN A 349 9.56 10.65 4.61
N THR A 350 9.75 11.52 5.61
CA THR A 350 8.67 12.30 6.19
C THR A 350 8.00 13.12 5.10
N ASP A 351 6.70 12.94 4.93
CA ASP A 351 5.87 13.72 3.99
C ASP A 351 5.79 15.20 4.40
N ARG A 352 6.68 16.00 3.82
CA ARG A 352 6.78 17.43 4.14
C ARG A 352 5.52 18.21 3.78
N PHE A 353 4.85 17.84 2.69
CA PHE A 353 3.63 18.53 2.24
C PHE A 353 2.46 18.24 3.17
N GLY A 354 2.30 16.97 3.56
CA GLY A 354 1.26 16.63 4.53
C GLY A 354 1.49 17.26 5.89
N VAL A 355 2.74 17.33 6.37
CA VAL A 355 3.08 18.05 7.62
C VAL A 355 2.76 19.54 7.50
N GLU A 356 3.02 20.20 6.35
CA GLU A 356 2.67 21.59 6.08
C GLU A 356 1.14 21.80 6.13
N ALA A 357 0.36 20.88 5.53
CA ALA A 357 -1.11 20.92 5.60
C ALA A 357 -1.61 20.82 7.05
N VAL A 358 -1.09 19.86 7.83
CA VAL A 358 -1.45 19.69 9.25
C VAL A 358 -1.12 20.93 10.08
N GLN A 359 0.06 21.54 9.88
CA GLN A 359 0.44 22.77 10.59
C GLN A 359 -0.49 23.93 10.24
N THR A 360 -0.86 24.08 8.98
CA THR A 360 -1.80 25.11 8.52
C THR A 360 -3.19 24.88 9.11
N LEU A 361 -3.70 23.63 9.10
CA LEU A 361 -4.97 23.27 9.72
C LEU A 361 -4.99 23.56 11.22
N LEU A 362 -3.91 23.20 11.95
CA LEU A 362 -3.82 23.46 13.39
C LEU A 362 -3.86 24.96 13.71
N LYS A 363 -3.18 25.77 12.91
CA LYS A 363 -3.21 27.23 13.05
C LYS A 363 -4.61 27.76 12.78
N ARG A 364 -5.24 27.34 11.68
CA ARG A 364 -6.60 27.79 11.32
C ARG A 364 -7.67 27.30 12.32
N ALA A 365 -7.50 26.10 12.88
CA ALA A 365 -8.38 25.59 13.93
C ALA A 365 -8.36 26.47 15.19
N GLU A 366 -7.21 27.05 15.53
CA GLU A 366 -7.08 27.98 16.64
C GLU A 366 -7.61 29.36 16.28
N ASP A 367 -7.18 29.91 15.12
CA ASP A 367 -7.53 31.28 14.69
C ASP A 367 -9.05 31.42 14.43
N ASN A 368 -9.70 30.38 13.90
CA ASN A 368 -11.12 30.38 13.53
C ASN A 368 -12.00 29.50 14.43
N ARG A 369 -11.60 29.26 15.65
CA ARG A 369 -12.31 28.39 16.60
C ARG A 369 -13.75 28.76 16.90
N GLU A 370 -14.16 30.00 16.60
CA GLU A 370 -15.52 30.49 16.83
C GLU A 370 -16.46 30.23 15.66
N ASP A 371 -15.92 30.21 14.44
CA ASP A 371 -16.67 30.18 13.19
C ASP A 371 -16.48 28.90 12.37
N LEU A 372 -15.60 27.97 12.83
CA LEU A 372 -15.25 26.75 12.10
C LEU A 372 -15.25 25.54 13.01
N ILE A 373 -15.89 24.46 12.54
CA ILE A 373 -15.76 23.14 13.13
C ILE A 373 -14.95 22.27 12.18
N ILE A 374 -13.89 21.65 12.66
CA ILE A 374 -13.12 20.67 11.89
C ILE A 374 -13.39 19.27 12.47
N ILE A 375 -13.73 18.33 11.60
CA ILE A 375 -13.91 16.92 11.91
C ILE A 375 -12.87 16.11 11.15
N LEU A 376 -12.00 15.42 11.87
CA LEU A 376 -11.02 14.50 11.31
C LEU A 376 -11.58 13.08 11.38
N ALA A 377 -11.70 12.39 10.26
CA ALA A 377 -12.25 11.05 10.22
C ALA A 377 -11.23 10.03 9.71
N GLY A 378 -11.34 8.80 10.17
CA GLY A 378 -10.49 7.70 9.71
C GLY A 378 -10.60 6.45 10.57
N TYR A 379 -9.78 5.44 10.24
CA TYR A 379 -9.67 4.21 11.02
C TYR A 379 -9.01 4.45 12.38
N GLU A 380 -9.50 3.80 13.43
CA GLU A 380 -9.06 4.03 14.81
C GLU A 380 -7.54 3.91 14.96
N LYS A 381 -6.94 2.82 14.52
CA LYS A 381 -5.49 2.57 14.64
C LYS A 381 -4.62 3.60 13.91
N GLN A 382 -4.99 3.94 12.66
CA GLN A 382 -4.27 4.93 11.87
C GLN A 382 -4.44 6.35 12.42
N MET A 383 -5.64 6.68 12.91
CA MET A 383 -5.91 7.97 13.52
C MET A 383 -5.18 8.15 14.85
N GLU A 384 -4.99 7.10 15.65
CA GLU A 384 -4.17 7.16 16.86
C GLU A 384 -2.71 7.52 16.53
N GLY A 385 -2.13 6.85 15.54
CA GLY A 385 -0.79 7.21 15.02
C GLY A 385 -0.72 8.65 14.52
N PHE A 386 -1.73 9.09 13.78
CA PHE A 386 -1.82 10.45 13.27
C PHE A 386 -1.92 11.50 14.39
N LEU A 387 -2.78 11.29 15.37
CA LEU A 387 -2.95 12.21 16.49
C LEU A 387 -1.71 12.30 17.39
N THR A 388 -0.96 11.21 17.53
CA THR A 388 0.29 11.17 18.30
C THR A 388 1.49 11.76 17.54
N SER A 389 1.43 11.84 16.22
CA SER A 389 2.50 12.43 15.39
C SER A 389 2.74 13.91 15.67
N ASN A 390 1.72 14.61 16.20
CA ASN A 390 1.83 16.04 16.55
C ASN A 390 1.04 16.36 17.83
N PRO A 391 1.70 16.87 18.89
CA PRO A 391 1.04 17.20 20.16
C PRO A 391 -0.12 18.22 20.01
N GLY A 392 -0.04 19.10 19.00
CA GLY A 392 -1.08 20.08 18.69
C GLY A 392 -2.38 19.44 18.19
N LEU A 393 -2.30 18.29 17.51
CA LEU A 393 -3.48 17.53 17.09
C LEU A 393 -4.21 16.95 18.31
N ALA A 394 -3.50 16.26 19.18
CA ALA A 394 -4.10 15.63 20.36
C ALA A 394 -4.79 16.64 21.28
N SER A 395 -4.24 17.85 21.43
CA SER A 395 -4.81 18.89 22.31
C SER A 395 -6.05 19.57 21.71
N ARG A 396 -6.10 19.81 20.40
CA ARG A 396 -7.20 20.51 19.74
C ARG A 396 -8.34 19.61 19.32
N PHE A 397 -8.04 18.34 19.04
CA PHE A 397 -8.99 17.32 18.63
C PHE A 397 -9.21 16.27 19.74
N ALA A 398 -9.60 16.71 20.91
CA ALA A 398 -9.75 15.84 22.08
C ALA A 398 -11.07 15.05 22.08
N THR A 399 -12.13 15.57 21.44
CA THR A 399 -13.44 14.91 21.42
C THR A 399 -13.47 13.82 20.35
N ARG A 400 -13.56 12.57 20.79
CA ARG A 400 -13.52 11.39 19.91
C ARG A 400 -14.88 10.70 19.88
N LEU A 401 -15.44 10.48 18.69
CA LEU A 401 -16.64 9.68 18.46
C LEU A 401 -16.25 8.36 17.80
N LYS A 402 -16.63 7.25 18.45
CA LYS A 402 -16.34 5.89 17.93
C LYS A 402 -17.54 5.34 17.20
N PHE A 403 -17.35 5.00 15.94
CA PHE A 403 -18.32 4.40 15.04
C PHE A 403 -18.06 2.90 14.96
N PRO A 404 -18.86 2.05 15.64
CA PRO A 404 -18.72 0.61 15.52
C PRO A 404 -19.21 0.13 14.17
N SER A 405 -18.76 -1.07 13.77
CA SER A 405 -19.33 -1.78 12.62
C SER A 405 -20.77 -2.16 12.89
N TYR A 406 -21.60 -2.18 11.85
CA TYR A 406 -23.00 -2.59 11.98
C TYR A 406 -23.13 -4.07 12.29
N SER A 407 -23.99 -4.38 13.21
CA SER A 407 -24.42 -5.74 13.53
C SER A 407 -25.37 -6.30 12.44
N PRO A 408 -25.53 -7.63 12.33
CA PRO A 408 -26.47 -8.22 11.36
C PRO A 408 -27.89 -7.66 11.41
N PRO A 409 -28.51 -7.44 12.60
CA PRO A 409 -29.82 -6.78 12.69
C PRO A 409 -29.83 -5.35 12.13
N GLU A 410 -28.77 -4.58 12.41
CA GLU A 410 -28.65 -3.22 11.90
C GLU A 410 -28.44 -3.19 10.39
N MET A 411 -27.68 -4.12 9.83
CA MET A 411 -27.51 -4.27 8.38
C MET A 411 -28.85 -4.62 7.71
N LEU A 412 -29.65 -5.49 8.31
CA LEU A 412 -30.96 -5.84 7.80
C LEU A 412 -31.89 -4.61 7.81
N ALA A 413 -31.93 -3.87 8.92
CA ALA A 413 -32.71 -2.65 9.01
C ALA A 413 -32.27 -1.59 7.97
N LEU A 414 -30.96 -1.45 7.73
CA LEU A 414 -30.42 -0.59 6.68
C LEU A 414 -30.86 -1.03 5.29
N ALA A 415 -30.92 -2.33 5.03
CA ALA A 415 -31.38 -2.89 3.76
C ALA A 415 -32.86 -2.62 3.56
N GLU A 416 -33.69 -2.90 4.55
CA GLU A 416 -35.14 -2.67 4.53
C GLU A 416 -35.47 -1.18 4.29
N ALA A 417 -34.79 -0.28 5.04
CA ALA A 417 -34.95 1.17 4.84
C ALA A 417 -34.43 1.67 3.46
N ALA A 418 -33.47 0.98 2.87
CA ALA A 418 -32.98 1.31 1.53
C ALA A 418 -33.95 0.85 0.44
N LEU A 419 -34.60 -0.32 0.61
CA LEU A 419 -35.60 -0.84 -0.29
C LEU A 419 -36.87 0.03 -0.26
N ASP A 420 -37.35 0.38 0.94
CA ASP A 420 -38.52 1.27 1.11
C ASP A 420 -38.31 2.60 0.37
N ARG A 421 -37.13 3.20 0.49
CA ARG A 421 -36.82 4.44 -0.23
C ARG A 421 -36.79 4.32 -1.75
N ARG A 422 -36.55 3.11 -2.27
CA ARG A 422 -36.54 2.82 -3.70
C ARG A 422 -37.90 2.34 -4.20
N GLY A 423 -38.87 2.07 -3.29
CA GLY A 423 -40.13 1.46 -3.63
C GLY A 423 -39.96 0.01 -4.11
N GLU A 424 -38.91 -0.67 -3.66
CA GLU A 424 -38.60 -2.07 -3.97
C GLU A 424 -39.05 -2.96 -2.80
N THR A 425 -39.41 -4.21 -3.10
CA THR A 425 -39.87 -5.19 -2.12
C THR A 425 -38.99 -6.44 -2.14
N LEU A 426 -38.97 -7.16 -1.03
CA LEU A 426 -38.38 -8.48 -0.94
C LEU A 426 -39.42 -9.55 -1.09
N ASP A 427 -39.16 -10.57 -1.89
CA ASP A 427 -39.91 -11.84 -1.86
C ASP A 427 -39.82 -12.45 -0.45
N PRO A 428 -40.90 -13.09 0.07
CA PRO A 428 -40.87 -13.73 1.38
C PRO A 428 -39.64 -14.63 1.62
N ASP A 429 -39.19 -15.35 0.61
CA ASP A 429 -38.02 -16.23 0.68
C ASP A 429 -36.67 -15.46 0.62
N ALA A 430 -36.68 -14.23 0.18
CA ALA A 430 -35.45 -13.41 0.05
C ALA A 430 -34.98 -12.83 1.40
N ARG A 431 -35.93 -12.49 2.30
CA ARG A 431 -35.59 -11.94 3.62
C ARG A 431 -34.73 -12.90 4.48
N PRO A 432 -35.06 -14.21 4.59
CA PRO A 432 -34.20 -15.18 5.28
C PRO A 432 -32.82 -15.32 4.64
N VAL A 433 -32.70 -15.21 3.31
CA VAL A 433 -31.41 -15.25 2.61
C VAL A 433 -30.57 -14.01 2.96
N LEU A 434 -31.19 -12.83 2.92
CA LEU A 434 -30.53 -11.57 3.29
C LEU A 434 -30.04 -11.58 4.74
N TRP A 435 -30.89 -12.09 5.66
CA TRP A 435 -30.51 -12.29 7.06
C TRP A 435 -29.30 -13.20 7.22
N ARG A 436 -29.30 -14.38 6.59
CA ARG A 436 -28.17 -15.32 6.62
C ARG A 436 -26.92 -14.72 6.05
N THR A 437 -27.03 -13.91 4.99
CA THR A 437 -25.89 -13.19 4.40
C THR A 437 -25.28 -12.23 5.42
N PHE A 438 -26.08 -11.43 6.12
CA PHE A 438 -25.56 -10.51 7.14
C PHE A 438 -25.04 -11.23 8.38
N GLU A 439 -25.68 -12.31 8.79
CA GLU A 439 -25.19 -13.17 9.88
C GLU A 439 -23.83 -13.79 9.53
N GLU A 440 -23.66 -14.25 8.29
CA GLU A 440 -22.38 -14.73 7.78
C GLU A 440 -21.29 -13.66 7.78
N VAL A 441 -21.61 -12.45 7.29
CA VAL A 441 -20.72 -11.29 7.33
C VAL A 441 -20.32 -10.94 8.77
N GLY A 442 -21.27 -10.95 9.68
CA GLY A 442 -21.03 -10.71 11.11
C GLY A 442 -20.19 -11.82 11.75
N ARG A 443 -20.51 -13.07 11.45
CA ARG A 443 -19.80 -14.25 11.94
C ARG A 443 -18.32 -14.23 11.49
N ARG A 444 -18.06 -13.88 10.23
CA ARG A 444 -16.70 -13.78 9.67
C ARG A 444 -15.99 -12.48 10.04
N ARG A 445 -16.67 -11.53 10.68
CA ARG A 445 -16.15 -10.20 11.02
C ARG A 445 -15.60 -9.42 9.82
N ILE A 446 -16.16 -9.65 8.63
CA ILE A 446 -15.75 -9.01 7.36
C ILE A 446 -16.54 -7.73 7.04
N ALA A 447 -17.42 -7.28 7.93
CA ALA A 447 -18.21 -6.08 7.72
C ALA A 447 -17.35 -4.85 7.39
N ASP A 448 -16.17 -4.74 8.01
CA ASP A 448 -15.22 -3.64 7.79
C ASP A 448 -14.57 -3.70 6.41
N GLU A 449 -14.20 -4.89 5.97
CA GLU A 449 -13.58 -5.12 4.66
C GLU A 449 -14.58 -4.92 3.53
N LEU A 450 -15.82 -5.33 3.74
CA LEU A 450 -16.93 -5.12 2.81
C LEU A 450 -17.42 -3.67 2.81
N GLY A 451 -17.13 -2.89 3.86
CA GLY A 451 -17.50 -1.48 3.96
C GLY A 451 -18.85 -1.19 4.57
N ASN A 452 -19.33 -2.05 5.48
CA ASN A 452 -20.52 -1.81 6.32
C ASN A 452 -21.77 -1.39 5.51
N GLY A 453 -22.31 -0.19 5.73
CA GLY A 453 -23.48 0.31 5.01
C GLY A 453 -23.26 0.51 3.51
N ARG A 454 -22.01 0.67 3.04
CA ARG A 454 -21.70 0.64 1.59
C ARG A 454 -21.92 -0.74 1.02
N PHE A 455 -21.55 -1.79 1.75
CA PHE A 455 -21.82 -3.18 1.37
C PHE A 455 -23.32 -3.44 1.23
N VAL A 456 -24.12 -3.05 2.22
CA VAL A 456 -25.58 -3.20 2.15
C VAL A 456 -26.14 -2.56 0.88
N ARG A 457 -25.70 -1.34 0.57
CA ARG A 457 -26.13 -0.62 -0.64
C ARG A 457 -25.71 -1.36 -1.92
N SER A 458 -24.45 -1.77 -2.01
CA SER A 458 -23.91 -2.47 -3.18
C SER A 458 -24.57 -3.83 -3.38
N LEU A 459 -24.89 -4.54 -2.29
CA LEU A 459 -25.62 -5.82 -2.34
C LEU A 459 -26.99 -5.63 -2.96
N LEU A 460 -27.76 -4.62 -2.51
CA LEU A 460 -29.09 -4.33 -3.06
C LEU A 460 -29.02 -3.82 -4.51
N GLU A 461 -28.02 -3.02 -4.86
CA GLU A 461 -27.81 -2.57 -6.24
C GLU A 461 -27.52 -3.74 -7.18
N LYS A 462 -26.63 -4.66 -6.77
CA LYS A 462 -26.33 -5.88 -7.52
C LYS A 462 -27.51 -6.83 -7.59
N ALA A 463 -28.28 -6.98 -6.51
CA ALA A 463 -29.49 -7.79 -6.50
C ALA A 463 -30.56 -7.21 -7.45
N GLY A 464 -30.69 -5.88 -7.52
CA GLY A 464 -31.53 -5.21 -8.51
C GLY A 464 -31.08 -5.49 -9.94
N GLN A 465 -29.77 -5.43 -10.22
CA GLN A 465 -29.22 -5.81 -11.53
C GLN A 465 -29.49 -7.27 -11.87
N ALA A 466 -29.32 -8.20 -10.92
CA ALA A 466 -29.62 -9.62 -11.12
C ALA A 466 -31.11 -9.85 -11.39
N ARG A 467 -32.00 -9.13 -10.69
CA ARG A 467 -33.45 -9.10 -10.97
C ARG A 467 -33.74 -8.66 -12.41
N ASP A 468 -33.15 -7.56 -12.83
CA ASP A 468 -33.38 -7.00 -14.15
C ASP A 468 -32.95 -7.97 -15.26
N VAL A 469 -31.75 -8.62 -15.09
CA VAL A 469 -31.31 -9.68 -16.00
C VAL A 469 -32.29 -10.86 -16.00
N ARG A 470 -32.79 -11.31 -14.83
CA ARG A 470 -33.76 -12.40 -14.71
C ARG A 470 -35.05 -12.09 -15.44
N ILE A 471 -35.55 -10.87 -15.33
CA ILE A 471 -36.79 -10.42 -15.97
C ILE A 471 -36.61 -10.41 -17.49
N MET A 472 -35.56 -9.76 -17.99
CA MET A 472 -35.31 -9.67 -19.44
C MET A 472 -35.09 -11.03 -20.09
N THR A 473 -34.64 -12.03 -19.34
CA THR A 473 -34.41 -13.39 -19.87
C THR A 473 -35.70 -14.25 -19.88
N ARG A 474 -36.68 -13.94 -19.04
CA ARG A 474 -37.84 -14.85 -18.78
C ARG A 474 -39.20 -14.33 -19.20
N ALA A 475 -39.39 -13.02 -19.31
CA ALA A 475 -40.73 -12.46 -19.53
C ALA A 475 -40.73 -11.51 -20.73
N ALA A 476 -41.64 -11.74 -21.67
CA ALA A 476 -41.91 -10.80 -22.75
C ALA A 476 -42.67 -9.54 -22.27
N ASP A 477 -43.45 -9.65 -21.18
CA ASP A 477 -44.18 -8.54 -20.56
C ASP A 477 -44.21 -8.73 -19.03
N PRO A 478 -43.23 -8.14 -18.30
CA PRO A 478 -43.13 -8.30 -16.87
C PRO A 478 -44.21 -7.52 -16.13
N SER A 479 -44.79 -8.13 -15.09
CA SER A 479 -45.70 -7.44 -14.19
C SER A 479 -44.99 -6.35 -13.37
N ARG A 480 -45.77 -5.38 -12.83
CA ARG A 480 -45.21 -4.36 -11.94
C ARG A 480 -44.54 -5.01 -10.71
N GLU A 481 -45.11 -6.09 -10.20
CA GLU A 481 -44.56 -6.81 -9.06
C GLU A 481 -43.22 -7.44 -9.39
N ASP A 482 -43.05 -8.03 -10.58
CA ASP A 482 -41.75 -8.56 -11.04
C ASP A 482 -40.67 -7.49 -11.11
N LEU A 483 -41.05 -6.26 -11.53
CA LEU A 483 -40.13 -5.14 -11.71
C LEU A 483 -39.57 -4.61 -10.38
N ILE A 484 -40.29 -4.72 -9.28
CA ILE A 484 -39.92 -4.16 -7.97
C ILE A 484 -39.45 -5.22 -6.97
N THR A 485 -39.69 -6.52 -7.21
CA THR A 485 -39.45 -7.59 -6.24
C THR A 485 -38.08 -8.23 -6.45
N ILE A 486 -37.24 -8.16 -5.41
CA ILE A 486 -35.97 -8.86 -5.31
C ILE A 486 -36.19 -10.23 -4.73
N ARG A 487 -35.77 -11.30 -5.43
CA ARG A 487 -35.90 -12.69 -5.02
C ARG A 487 -34.64 -13.22 -4.36
N ALA A 488 -34.76 -14.32 -3.64
CA ALA A 488 -33.63 -14.98 -2.96
C ALA A 488 -32.44 -15.26 -3.90
N LYS A 489 -32.73 -15.71 -5.13
CA LYS A 489 -31.67 -15.98 -6.13
C LYS A 489 -30.92 -14.74 -6.58
N ASP A 490 -31.59 -13.59 -6.68
CA ASP A 490 -30.99 -12.32 -7.06
C ASP A 490 -29.96 -11.86 -6.00
N LEU A 491 -30.29 -12.06 -4.71
CA LEU A 491 -29.39 -11.81 -3.58
C LEU A 491 -28.18 -12.75 -3.57
N GLN A 492 -28.40 -14.04 -3.86
CA GLN A 492 -27.31 -15.02 -3.91
C GLN A 492 -26.31 -14.68 -5.01
N VAL A 493 -26.78 -14.33 -6.21
CA VAL A 493 -25.93 -13.91 -7.32
C VAL A 493 -25.15 -12.64 -6.96
N ALA A 494 -25.84 -11.64 -6.40
CA ALA A 494 -25.23 -10.39 -5.97
C ALA A 494 -24.14 -10.60 -4.92
N TYR A 495 -24.41 -11.45 -3.93
CA TYR A 495 -23.44 -11.74 -2.87
C TYR A 495 -22.21 -12.49 -3.40
N ALA A 496 -22.42 -13.50 -4.23
CA ALA A 496 -21.33 -14.22 -4.88
C ALA A 496 -20.44 -13.28 -5.72
N GLU A 497 -21.03 -12.35 -6.47
CA GLU A 497 -20.25 -11.37 -7.26
C GLU A 497 -19.44 -10.42 -6.38
N LEU A 498 -20.01 -9.94 -5.27
CA LEU A 498 -19.30 -9.05 -4.35
C LEU A 498 -18.15 -9.74 -3.62
N THR A 499 -18.33 -11.01 -3.31
CA THR A 499 -17.35 -11.79 -2.55
C THR A 499 -16.31 -12.49 -3.44
N SER A 500 -16.60 -12.72 -4.73
CA SER A 500 -15.66 -13.32 -5.69
C SER A 500 -14.33 -12.58 -5.84
N ARG A 501 -14.31 -11.27 -5.53
CA ARG A 501 -13.11 -10.44 -5.54
C ARG A 501 -12.27 -10.56 -4.27
N MET A 502 -12.82 -11.18 -3.23
CA MET A 502 -12.10 -11.41 -1.98
C MET A 502 -11.34 -12.73 -2.10
N ARG A 503 -10.02 -12.68 -2.14
CA ARG A 503 -9.17 -13.88 -2.20
C ARG A 503 -9.53 -14.84 -1.07
N GLY A 504 -9.74 -16.13 -1.39
CA GLY A 504 -10.02 -17.19 -0.42
C GLY A 504 -11.45 -17.20 0.12
N TYR A 505 -12.38 -16.45 -0.48
CA TYR A 505 -13.79 -16.42 -0.04
C TYR A 505 -14.64 -17.54 -0.63
N GLU A 506 -14.26 -18.11 -1.77
CA GLU A 506 -15.05 -19.12 -2.52
C GLU A 506 -15.13 -20.45 -1.77
N ASP A 507 -14.12 -20.81 -0.97
CA ASP A 507 -14.13 -22.01 -0.13
C ASP A 507 -14.56 -21.66 1.29
N THR A 508 -15.79 -21.99 1.66
CA THR A 508 -16.18 -22.01 3.07
C THR A 508 -15.76 -23.35 3.68
N PRO A 509 -14.57 -23.44 4.28
CA PRO A 509 -14.14 -24.70 4.86
C PRO A 509 -15.07 -25.06 6.03
N THR A 510 -15.43 -26.32 6.16
CA THR A 510 -16.02 -26.87 7.38
C THR A 510 -14.93 -27.42 8.27
N VAL A 511 -15.15 -27.43 9.58
CA VAL A 511 -14.18 -28.03 10.51
C VAL A 511 -14.00 -29.50 10.20
N GLU A 512 -15.12 -30.18 9.93
CA GLU A 512 -15.16 -31.59 9.58
C GLU A 512 -14.39 -31.87 8.27
N GLY A 513 -14.56 -31.02 7.25
CA GLY A 513 -13.82 -31.13 5.99
C GLY A 513 -12.31 -30.90 6.16
N ALA A 514 -11.93 -29.90 6.96
CA ALA A 514 -10.51 -29.64 7.24
C ALA A 514 -9.85 -30.76 8.08
N LEU A 515 -10.61 -31.39 8.98
CA LEU A 515 -10.14 -32.54 9.74
C LEU A 515 -10.06 -33.80 8.87
N ALA A 516 -10.99 -34.01 7.92
CA ALA A 516 -10.92 -35.09 6.96
C ALA A 516 -9.65 -34.99 6.09
N GLU A 517 -9.35 -33.77 5.59
CA GLU A 517 -8.11 -33.51 4.84
C GLU A 517 -6.84 -33.79 5.69
N LEU A 518 -6.90 -33.47 7.00
CA LEU A 518 -5.81 -33.81 7.91
C LEU A 518 -5.63 -35.33 8.04
N ASP A 519 -6.75 -36.08 8.05
CA ASP A 519 -6.74 -37.52 8.18
C ASP A 519 -6.19 -38.22 6.93
N GLU A 520 -6.37 -37.63 5.74
CA GLU A 520 -5.80 -38.10 4.48
C GLU A 520 -4.27 -37.98 4.40
N LEU A 521 -3.64 -37.15 5.24
CA LEU A 521 -2.18 -37.07 5.27
C LEU A 521 -1.58 -38.41 5.70
N VAL A 522 -0.52 -38.81 5.04
CA VAL A 522 0.20 -40.07 5.40
C VAL A 522 0.96 -39.87 6.69
N GLY A 523 0.87 -40.80 7.61
CA GLY A 523 1.59 -40.79 8.89
C GLY A 523 1.19 -39.59 9.77
N LEU A 524 2.14 -39.03 10.49
CA LEU A 524 2.00 -37.83 11.31
C LEU A 524 0.96 -37.93 12.44
N GLU A 525 0.68 -39.12 12.98
CA GLU A 525 -0.34 -39.34 14.00
C GLU A 525 -0.24 -38.40 15.23
N PRO A 526 0.95 -38.11 15.78
CA PRO A 526 1.09 -37.14 16.87
C PRO A 526 0.64 -35.74 16.47
N VAL A 527 0.94 -35.30 15.24
CA VAL A 527 0.54 -33.99 14.70
C VAL A 527 -0.98 -33.92 14.53
N LYS A 528 -1.56 -34.99 13.94
CA LYS A 528 -3.02 -35.10 13.75
C LYS A 528 -3.76 -34.99 15.07
N GLN A 529 -3.34 -35.74 16.10
CA GLN A 529 -3.93 -35.69 17.44
C GLN A 529 -3.83 -34.29 18.05
N GLN A 530 -2.69 -33.61 17.91
CA GLN A 530 -2.49 -32.28 18.45
C GLN A 530 -3.34 -31.24 17.73
N VAL A 531 -3.47 -31.31 16.40
CA VAL A 531 -4.34 -30.40 15.62
C VAL A 531 -5.80 -30.61 15.97
N ARG A 532 -6.25 -31.88 16.15
CA ARG A 532 -7.61 -32.19 16.63
C ARG A 532 -7.88 -31.61 18.02
N ALA A 533 -6.89 -31.68 18.93
CA ALA A 533 -7.02 -31.10 20.28
C ALA A 533 -7.12 -29.56 20.21
N ILE A 534 -6.31 -28.91 19.36
CA ILE A 534 -6.40 -27.46 19.11
C ILE A 534 -7.80 -27.10 18.57
N ALA A 535 -8.29 -27.81 17.56
CA ALA A 535 -9.62 -27.58 16.99
C ALA A 535 -10.75 -27.72 18.03
N ALA A 536 -10.66 -28.74 18.90
CA ALA A 536 -11.61 -28.95 19.99
C ALA A 536 -11.57 -27.79 21.02
N GLN A 537 -10.39 -27.35 21.42
CA GLN A 537 -10.22 -26.22 22.34
C GLN A 537 -10.81 -24.92 21.75
N LEU A 538 -10.56 -24.63 20.48
CA LEU A 538 -11.10 -23.48 19.78
C LEU A 538 -12.63 -23.53 19.69
N ARG A 539 -13.20 -24.72 19.41
CA ARG A 539 -14.63 -24.92 19.36
C ARG A 539 -15.30 -24.69 20.72
N VAL A 540 -14.70 -25.22 21.80
CA VAL A 540 -15.19 -25.01 23.17
C VAL A 540 -15.10 -23.53 23.58
N ALA A 541 -13.97 -22.86 23.29
CA ALA A 541 -13.82 -21.43 23.57
C ALA A 541 -14.94 -20.61 22.90
N ARG A 542 -15.24 -20.90 21.63
CA ARG A 542 -16.31 -20.24 20.90
C ARG A 542 -17.69 -20.51 21.49
N LEU A 543 -17.99 -21.76 21.87
CA LEU A 543 -19.26 -22.10 22.53
C LEU A 543 -19.41 -21.33 23.86
N ARG A 544 -18.33 -21.19 24.63
CA ARG A 544 -18.34 -20.38 25.86
C ARG A 544 -18.65 -18.91 25.58
N ASP A 545 -18.02 -18.32 24.55
CA ASP A 545 -18.29 -16.94 24.14
C ASP A 545 -19.75 -16.73 23.72
N THR A 546 -20.36 -17.68 22.99
CA THR A 546 -21.78 -17.59 22.59
C THR A 546 -22.72 -17.67 23.79
N HIS A 547 -22.29 -18.30 24.88
CA HIS A 547 -23.07 -18.38 26.14
C HIS A 547 -22.72 -17.27 27.15
N GLY A 548 -21.92 -16.27 26.74
CA GLY A 548 -21.51 -15.15 27.60
C GLY A 548 -20.56 -15.56 28.75
N LEU A 549 -19.92 -16.73 28.63
CA LEU A 549 -18.99 -17.25 29.62
C LEU A 549 -17.58 -16.78 29.30
N THR A 550 -16.86 -16.21 30.28
CA THR A 550 -15.45 -15.80 30.11
C THR A 550 -14.59 -17.02 29.74
N SER A 551 -13.91 -16.98 28.61
CA SER A 551 -12.92 -17.98 28.23
C SER A 551 -11.53 -17.36 28.18
N GLN A 552 -10.50 -18.12 28.52
CA GLN A 552 -9.14 -17.69 28.22
C GLN A 552 -9.00 -17.66 26.68
N PRO A 553 -8.42 -16.59 26.12
CA PRO A 553 -8.21 -16.55 24.69
C PRO A 553 -7.32 -17.73 24.27
N PRO A 554 -7.75 -18.55 23.32
CA PRO A 554 -6.97 -19.69 22.84
C PRO A 554 -5.66 -19.23 22.21
N ALA A 555 -4.63 -20.06 22.32
CA ALA A 555 -3.37 -19.81 21.63
C ALA A 555 -3.60 -19.65 20.13
N ARG A 556 -3.09 -18.58 19.55
CA ARG A 556 -3.27 -18.25 18.15
C ARG A 556 -1.99 -18.27 17.34
N HIS A 557 -0.84 -18.41 18.01
CA HIS A 557 0.46 -18.47 17.35
C HIS A 557 1.14 -19.79 17.68
N PHE A 558 1.83 -20.36 16.69
CA PHE A 558 2.35 -21.72 16.76
C PHE A 558 3.83 -21.77 16.39
N VAL A 559 4.50 -22.78 16.93
CA VAL A 559 5.85 -23.17 16.52
C VAL A 559 5.78 -24.57 15.94
N PHE A 560 6.17 -24.73 14.67
CA PHE A 560 6.26 -25.99 13.98
C PHE A 560 7.72 -26.41 13.91
N THR A 561 8.08 -27.49 14.63
CA THR A 561 9.45 -28.00 14.66
C THR A 561 9.55 -29.36 13.98
N GLY A 562 10.58 -29.55 13.19
CA GLY A 562 10.84 -30.82 12.53
C GLY A 562 11.66 -30.71 11.26
N PRO A 563 12.13 -31.83 10.72
CA PRO A 563 12.95 -31.88 9.52
C PRO A 563 12.22 -31.34 8.27
N PRO A 564 12.93 -31.03 7.18
CA PRO A 564 12.34 -30.58 5.94
C PRO A 564 11.48 -31.66 5.30
N GLY A 565 10.45 -31.25 4.57
CA GLY A 565 9.57 -32.18 3.84
C GLY A 565 8.62 -33.03 4.68
N THR A 566 8.46 -32.75 5.98
CA THR A 566 7.54 -33.44 6.88
C THR A 566 6.12 -32.88 6.86
N GLY A 567 5.76 -31.98 5.93
CA GLY A 567 4.39 -31.48 5.76
C GLY A 567 4.01 -30.28 6.64
N LYS A 568 4.98 -29.54 7.22
CA LYS A 568 4.72 -28.36 8.08
C LYS A 568 3.79 -27.35 7.42
N THR A 569 4.09 -26.94 6.19
CA THR A 569 3.27 -25.96 5.45
C THR A 569 1.87 -26.50 5.14
N THR A 570 1.75 -27.78 4.80
CA THR A 570 0.45 -28.43 4.54
C THR A 570 -0.44 -28.39 5.77
N VAL A 571 0.11 -28.76 6.94
CA VAL A 571 -0.63 -28.70 8.20
C VAL A 571 -0.97 -27.26 8.59
N ALA A 572 -0.11 -26.27 8.30
CA ALA A 572 -0.43 -24.86 8.51
C ALA A 572 -1.63 -24.41 7.67
N ARG A 573 -1.76 -24.88 6.42
CA ARG A 573 -2.93 -24.61 5.55
C ARG A 573 -4.20 -25.23 6.12
N ILE A 574 -4.14 -26.47 6.59
CA ILE A 574 -5.27 -27.15 7.24
C ILE A 574 -5.69 -26.40 8.52
N LEU A 575 -4.72 -25.98 9.33
CA LEU A 575 -4.97 -25.19 10.52
C LEU A 575 -5.65 -23.84 10.16
N GLY A 576 -5.20 -23.16 9.11
CA GLY A 576 -5.85 -21.96 8.58
C GLY A 576 -7.33 -22.21 8.21
N ARG A 577 -7.61 -23.35 7.56
CA ARG A 577 -8.99 -23.76 7.23
C ARG A 577 -9.83 -24.01 8.49
N ILE A 578 -9.27 -24.64 9.52
CA ILE A 578 -9.95 -24.85 10.81
C ILE A 578 -10.30 -23.51 11.47
N PHE A 579 -9.34 -22.58 11.52
CA PHE A 579 -9.57 -21.23 12.09
C PHE A 579 -10.63 -20.45 11.31
N ALA A 580 -10.60 -20.52 9.96
CA ALA A 580 -11.60 -19.88 9.12
C ALA A 580 -12.99 -20.53 9.29
N ALA A 581 -13.08 -21.87 9.34
CA ALA A 581 -14.33 -22.59 9.59
C ALA A 581 -14.97 -22.22 10.94
N LEU A 582 -14.13 -21.95 11.95
CA LEU A 582 -14.57 -21.47 13.25
C LEU A 582 -14.86 -19.97 13.26
N GLY A 583 -14.68 -19.23 12.19
CA GLY A 583 -14.87 -17.78 12.13
C GLY A 583 -13.86 -16.98 12.97
N LEU A 584 -12.71 -17.56 13.28
CA LEU A 584 -11.62 -16.92 13.99
C LEU A 584 -10.65 -16.21 13.03
N LEU A 585 -10.65 -16.63 11.78
CA LEU A 585 -10.00 -15.97 10.64
C LEU A 585 -11.04 -15.69 9.55
N VAL A 586 -10.79 -14.65 8.78
CA VAL A 586 -11.64 -14.24 7.64
C VAL A 586 -11.43 -15.17 6.45
N ARG A 587 -10.20 -15.63 6.26
CA ARG A 587 -9.76 -16.43 5.11
C ARG A 587 -8.84 -17.57 5.54
N PRO A 588 -8.89 -18.73 4.85
CA PRO A 588 -8.06 -19.89 5.17
C PRO A 588 -6.62 -19.77 4.63
N GLU A 589 -6.31 -18.71 3.90
CA GLU A 589 -5.05 -18.58 3.17
C GLU A 589 -3.84 -18.48 4.08
N VAL A 590 -2.72 -19.07 3.61
CA VAL A 590 -1.42 -19.01 4.23
C VAL A 590 -0.49 -18.18 3.36
N VAL A 591 0.06 -17.12 3.92
CA VAL A 591 1.15 -16.36 3.32
C VAL A 591 2.45 -16.95 3.81
N GLU A 592 3.20 -17.57 2.91
CA GLU A 592 4.51 -18.15 3.20
C GLU A 592 5.60 -17.09 3.08
N ALA A 593 6.54 -17.09 4.01
CA ALA A 593 7.61 -16.12 4.07
C ALA A 593 8.91 -16.73 4.58
N HIS A 594 10.02 -16.17 4.11
CA HIS A 594 11.38 -16.47 4.57
C HIS A 594 12.03 -15.19 5.09
N ARG A 595 13.24 -15.30 5.66
CA ARG A 595 14.01 -14.14 6.14
C ARG A 595 14.08 -13.02 5.10
N GLY A 596 14.30 -13.36 3.81
CA GLY A 596 14.41 -12.37 2.73
C GLY A 596 13.17 -11.49 2.54
N ASP A 597 11.99 -11.99 2.92
CA ASP A 597 10.71 -11.27 2.79
C ASP A 597 10.45 -10.32 3.96
N LEU A 598 11.11 -10.54 5.09
CA LEU A 598 10.96 -9.79 6.33
C LEU A 598 12.03 -8.71 6.49
N VAL A 599 13.28 -9.05 6.16
CA VAL A 599 14.45 -8.19 6.38
C VAL A 599 14.66 -7.25 5.19
N GLY A 600 14.88 -5.98 5.48
CA GLY A 600 15.21 -4.95 4.50
C GLY A 600 16.71 -4.77 4.31
N GLU A 601 17.10 -4.08 3.25
CA GLU A 601 18.51 -3.83 2.89
C GLU A 601 19.12 -2.61 3.61
N HIS A 602 18.29 -1.74 4.20
CA HIS A 602 18.71 -0.49 4.83
C HIS A 602 18.10 -0.32 6.23
N LEU A 603 18.77 0.45 7.08
CA LEU A 603 18.28 0.81 8.42
C LEU A 603 16.87 1.43 8.34
N GLY A 604 15.91 0.87 9.09
CA GLY A 604 14.51 1.31 9.13
C GLY A 604 13.62 0.73 8.04
N SER A 605 14.16 0.04 7.01
CA SER A 605 13.34 -0.60 5.98
C SER A 605 12.77 -1.95 6.43
N THR A 606 13.39 -2.59 7.41
CA THR A 606 12.98 -3.91 7.92
C THR A 606 11.62 -3.85 8.61
N ALA A 607 11.38 -2.90 9.50
CA ALA A 607 10.09 -2.75 10.17
C ALA A 607 8.95 -2.50 9.17
N ILE A 608 9.20 -1.69 8.14
CA ILE A 608 8.23 -1.40 7.08
C ILE A 608 7.94 -2.66 6.26
N LYS A 609 8.99 -3.38 5.83
CA LYS A 609 8.87 -4.59 5.02
C LYS A 609 8.14 -5.69 5.79
N THR A 610 8.53 -5.92 7.05
CA THR A 610 7.86 -6.86 7.96
C THR A 610 6.40 -6.48 8.18
N SER A 611 6.08 -5.20 8.41
CA SER A 611 4.70 -4.74 8.57
C SER A 611 3.86 -4.95 7.32
N ARG A 612 4.37 -4.65 6.14
CA ARG A 612 3.69 -4.90 4.86
C ARG A 612 3.39 -6.39 4.65
N LEU A 613 4.34 -7.26 4.98
CA LEU A 613 4.13 -8.70 4.89
C LEU A 613 3.05 -9.17 5.86
N VAL A 614 3.09 -8.71 7.10
CA VAL A 614 2.03 -8.99 8.09
C VAL A 614 0.67 -8.48 7.60
N ASP A 615 0.62 -7.27 7.03
CA ASP A 615 -0.62 -6.71 6.46
C ASP A 615 -1.17 -7.57 5.31
N SER A 616 -0.30 -8.15 4.48
CA SER A 616 -0.72 -9.08 3.42
C SER A 616 -1.32 -10.39 3.95
N ALA A 617 -0.93 -10.82 5.15
CA ALA A 617 -1.42 -12.01 5.82
C ALA A 617 -2.62 -11.76 6.75
N MET A 618 -3.04 -10.49 6.89
CA MET A 618 -4.16 -10.14 7.77
C MET A 618 -5.44 -10.88 7.40
N GLY A 619 -6.13 -11.38 8.40
CA GLY A 619 -7.33 -12.21 8.24
C GLY A 619 -7.04 -13.68 7.95
N GLY A 620 -5.77 -14.08 7.76
CA GLY A 620 -5.30 -15.42 7.47
C GLY A 620 -4.13 -15.87 8.35
N VAL A 621 -3.27 -16.71 7.78
CA VAL A 621 -2.09 -17.28 8.47
C VAL A 621 -0.81 -16.74 7.83
N LEU A 622 0.12 -16.24 8.63
CA LEU A 622 1.51 -15.97 8.23
C LEU A 622 2.39 -17.16 8.65
N PHE A 623 2.94 -17.85 7.67
CA PHE A 623 3.85 -18.98 7.89
C PHE A 623 5.27 -18.53 7.57
N ILE A 624 6.14 -18.52 8.59
CA ILE A 624 7.54 -18.13 8.44
C ILE A 624 8.39 -19.39 8.52
N ASP A 625 8.93 -19.81 7.37
CA ASP A 625 9.83 -20.95 7.33
C ASP A 625 11.25 -20.54 7.68
N GLU A 626 11.99 -21.46 8.30
CA GLU A 626 13.33 -21.22 8.82
C GLU A 626 13.41 -19.95 9.67
N ALA A 627 12.41 -19.75 10.55
CA ALA A 627 12.28 -18.53 11.36
C ALA A 627 13.51 -18.23 12.22
N TYR A 628 14.30 -19.25 12.58
CA TYR A 628 15.57 -19.10 13.29
C TYR A 628 16.59 -18.25 12.49
N SER A 629 16.47 -18.23 11.17
CA SER A 629 17.34 -17.40 10.32
C SER A 629 17.22 -15.90 10.59
N LEU A 630 16.15 -15.46 11.28
CA LEU A 630 15.99 -14.08 11.76
C LEU A 630 16.92 -13.74 12.92
N HIS A 631 17.59 -14.72 13.50
CA HIS A 631 18.59 -14.53 14.56
C HIS A 631 19.90 -15.17 14.12
N ASN A 632 20.91 -14.37 13.81
CA ASN A 632 22.20 -14.86 13.36
C ASN A 632 23.31 -14.32 14.27
N ASP A 633 23.92 -15.23 15.07
CA ASP A 633 25.03 -14.90 15.99
C ASP A 633 26.37 -14.65 15.25
N GLY A 634 26.43 -14.88 13.93
CA GLY A 634 27.67 -14.87 13.14
C GLY A 634 28.18 -13.48 12.72
N TYR A 635 27.45 -12.40 12.97
CA TYR A 635 27.93 -11.04 12.72
C TYR A 635 28.56 -10.44 13.97
N SER A 636 29.80 -9.94 13.86
CA SER A 636 30.50 -9.19 14.94
C SER A 636 29.78 -7.85 15.22
N GLY A 637 28.68 -7.89 15.93
CA GLY A 637 27.81 -6.74 16.26
C GLY A 637 26.33 -7.13 16.37
N GLY A 638 25.97 -8.41 16.21
CA GLY A 638 24.59 -8.91 16.23
C GLY A 638 23.83 -8.61 14.93
N ASP A 639 22.79 -9.39 14.67
CA ASP A 639 21.88 -9.18 13.52
C ASP A 639 20.82 -8.12 13.87
N ALA A 640 21.19 -6.84 13.76
CA ALA A 640 20.28 -5.73 14.08
C ALA A 640 19.01 -5.74 13.21
N PHE A 641 19.12 -6.15 11.95
CA PHE A 641 17.96 -6.21 11.04
C PHE A 641 17.02 -7.36 11.38
N GLY A 642 17.55 -8.55 11.68
CA GLY A 642 16.72 -9.65 12.12
C GLY A 642 16.05 -9.37 13.47
N ALA A 643 16.76 -8.73 14.41
CA ALA A 643 16.18 -8.28 15.68
C ALA A 643 15.03 -7.27 15.48
N GLU A 644 15.16 -6.31 14.54
CA GLU A 644 14.12 -5.36 14.18
C GLU A 644 12.89 -6.07 13.59
N ALA A 645 13.08 -7.08 12.73
CA ALA A 645 12.00 -7.92 12.20
C ALA A 645 11.27 -8.66 13.32
N VAL A 646 12.00 -9.31 14.23
CA VAL A 646 11.45 -10.02 15.38
C VAL A 646 10.65 -9.10 16.29
N GLN A 647 11.16 -7.91 16.62
CA GLN A 647 10.43 -6.94 17.44
C GLN A 647 9.12 -6.49 16.76
N THR A 648 9.17 -6.25 15.46
CA THR A 648 7.98 -5.87 14.67
C THR A 648 6.96 -7.01 14.66
N LEU A 649 7.39 -8.25 14.43
CA LEU A 649 6.52 -9.43 14.49
C LEU A 649 5.88 -9.62 15.85
N LEU A 650 6.65 -9.48 16.95
CA LEU A 650 6.13 -9.60 18.31
C LEU A 650 5.07 -8.54 18.62
N LYS A 651 5.29 -7.31 18.21
CA LYS A 651 4.31 -6.23 18.36
C LYS A 651 3.04 -6.56 17.58
N ARG A 652 3.17 -6.94 16.30
CA ARG A 652 2.04 -7.25 15.43
C ARG A 652 1.29 -8.52 15.90
N ALA A 653 1.99 -9.52 16.40
CA ALA A 653 1.38 -10.72 17.01
C ALA A 653 0.46 -10.37 18.18
N GLU A 654 0.83 -9.37 18.99
CA GLU A 654 -0.03 -8.90 20.10
C GLU A 654 -1.16 -8.00 19.59
N ASP A 655 -0.83 -6.99 18.78
CA ASP A 655 -1.79 -5.99 18.32
C ASP A 655 -2.89 -6.58 17.40
N ASP A 656 -2.52 -7.57 16.58
CA ASP A 656 -3.41 -8.16 15.57
C ASP A 656 -3.83 -9.61 15.91
N ARG A 657 -3.65 -10.03 17.17
CA ARG A 657 -3.92 -11.41 17.65
C ARG A 657 -5.31 -11.95 17.32
N ASP A 658 -6.31 -11.05 17.19
CA ASP A 658 -7.69 -11.45 16.88
C ASP A 658 -7.95 -11.68 15.38
N ARG A 659 -7.01 -11.28 14.52
CA ARG A 659 -7.16 -11.28 13.07
C ARG A 659 -6.02 -11.98 12.33
N LEU A 660 -5.00 -12.46 13.03
CA LEU A 660 -3.82 -13.06 12.43
C LEU A 660 -3.35 -14.27 13.23
N VAL A 661 -3.02 -15.34 12.52
CA VAL A 661 -2.28 -16.49 13.06
C VAL A 661 -0.87 -16.46 12.50
N ILE A 662 0.14 -16.55 13.36
CA ILE A 662 1.54 -16.65 12.94
C ILE A 662 2.05 -18.06 13.30
N VAL A 663 2.67 -18.71 12.33
CA VAL A 663 3.33 -20.01 12.49
C VAL A 663 4.82 -19.81 12.19
N LEU A 664 5.66 -20.05 13.20
CA LEU A 664 7.12 -20.08 13.04
C LEU A 664 7.54 -21.53 12.83
N ALA A 665 8.24 -21.79 11.73
CA ALA A 665 8.69 -23.14 11.40
C ALA A 665 10.22 -23.23 11.30
N GLY A 666 10.77 -24.40 11.61
CA GLY A 666 12.21 -24.64 11.50
C GLY A 666 12.68 -25.94 12.16
N TYR A 667 14.00 -26.14 12.21
CA TYR A 667 14.61 -27.28 12.88
C TYR A 667 14.48 -27.18 14.41
N PRO A 668 14.30 -28.30 15.13
CA PRO A 668 14.03 -28.28 16.57
C PRO A 668 15.07 -27.49 17.39
N ASP A 669 16.37 -27.81 17.21
CA ASP A 669 17.46 -27.20 17.98
C ASP A 669 17.65 -25.71 17.67
N ASP A 670 17.51 -25.33 16.40
CA ASP A 670 17.63 -23.96 15.95
C ASP A 670 16.45 -23.11 16.42
N MET A 671 15.24 -23.66 16.36
CA MET A 671 14.05 -23.01 16.89
C MET A 671 14.10 -22.84 18.40
N ASP A 672 14.66 -23.80 19.13
CA ASP A 672 14.86 -23.67 20.57
C ASP A 672 15.84 -22.54 20.93
N ARG A 673 16.93 -22.41 20.18
CA ARG A 673 17.88 -21.29 20.33
C ARG A 673 17.22 -19.97 20.00
N PHE A 674 16.48 -19.93 18.89
CA PHE A 674 15.75 -18.74 18.45
C PHE A 674 14.71 -18.28 19.47
N LEU A 675 13.89 -19.17 20.01
CA LEU A 675 12.89 -18.81 21.02
C LEU A 675 13.50 -18.34 22.34
N ARG A 676 14.67 -18.87 22.71
CA ARG A 676 15.41 -18.43 23.91
C ARG A 676 16.10 -17.07 23.72
N SER A 677 16.38 -16.65 22.49
CA SER A 677 17.03 -15.37 22.19
C SER A 677 16.19 -14.16 22.61
N ASN A 678 14.84 -14.34 22.69
CA ASN A 678 13.93 -13.27 23.08
C ASN A 678 12.77 -13.79 23.94
N PRO A 679 12.62 -13.32 25.20
CA PRO A 679 11.55 -13.76 26.09
C PRO A 679 10.14 -13.54 25.52
N GLY A 680 9.96 -12.50 24.68
CA GLY A 680 8.70 -12.19 24.03
C GLY A 680 8.27 -13.26 23.02
N LEU A 681 9.23 -13.94 22.34
CA LEU A 681 8.95 -15.08 21.48
C LEU A 681 8.39 -16.25 22.27
N ALA A 682 9.07 -16.67 23.33
CA ALA A 682 8.65 -17.81 24.13
C ALA A 682 7.25 -17.63 24.76
N SER A 683 6.89 -16.41 25.16
CA SER A 683 5.58 -16.12 25.77
C SER A 683 4.42 -16.13 24.76
N ARG A 684 4.65 -15.65 23.52
CA ARG A 684 3.59 -15.53 22.49
C ARG A 684 3.46 -16.76 21.61
N PHE A 685 4.55 -17.49 21.43
CA PHE A 685 4.61 -18.72 20.64
C PHE A 685 4.76 -19.95 21.55
N SER A 686 3.81 -20.14 22.46
CA SER A 686 3.86 -21.19 23.47
C SER A 686 3.39 -22.56 22.97
N THR A 687 2.59 -22.60 21.89
CA THR A 687 2.04 -23.86 21.37
C THR A 687 2.97 -24.42 20.31
N ARG A 688 3.60 -25.57 20.62
CA ARG A 688 4.51 -26.29 19.72
C ARG A 688 3.83 -27.49 19.10
N VAL A 689 4.10 -27.72 17.82
CA VAL A 689 3.70 -28.89 17.06
C VAL A 689 4.99 -29.51 16.49
N THR A 690 5.29 -30.74 16.91
CA THR A 690 6.51 -31.42 16.54
C THR A 690 6.23 -32.43 15.42
N PHE A 691 6.91 -32.28 14.31
CA PHE A 691 6.81 -33.12 13.12
C PHE A 691 7.95 -34.16 13.17
N PRO A 692 7.65 -35.42 13.39
CA PRO A 692 8.66 -36.48 13.33
C PRO A 692 9.06 -36.76 11.85
N SER A 693 10.23 -37.36 11.67
CA SER A 693 10.63 -37.93 10.39
C SER A 693 9.67 -39.06 9.99
N TYR A 694 9.42 -39.22 8.70
CA TYR A 694 8.60 -40.29 8.19
C TYR A 694 9.29 -41.65 8.34
N ARG A 695 8.48 -42.68 8.58
CA ARG A 695 8.92 -44.07 8.56
C ARG A 695 9.02 -44.53 7.10
N PRO A 696 9.79 -45.60 6.80
CA PRO A 696 9.89 -46.15 5.47
C PRO A 696 8.55 -46.47 4.81
N ASP A 697 7.62 -47.04 5.58
CA ASP A 697 6.28 -47.37 5.09
C ASP A 697 5.48 -46.11 4.72
N ASP A 698 5.61 -45.03 5.51
CA ASP A 698 4.97 -43.74 5.24
C ASP A 698 5.51 -43.17 3.90
N LEU A 699 6.80 -43.24 3.64
CA LEU A 699 7.43 -42.73 2.42
C LEU A 699 7.00 -43.54 1.18
N VAL A 700 6.88 -44.89 1.30
CA VAL A 700 6.29 -45.71 0.25
C VAL A 700 4.86 -45.31 -0.06
N GLN A 701 4.06 -45.09 0.98
CA GLN A 701 2.68 -44.66 0.81
C GLN A 701 2.58 -43.26 0.17
N ILE A 702 3.45 -42.30 0.56
CA ILE A 702 3.56 -40.98 -0.09
C ILE A 702 3.88 -41.16 -1.59
N SER A 703 4.86 -42.02 -1.93
CA SER A 703 5.22 -42.27 -3.32
C SER A 703 4.05 -42.84 -4.13
N ARG A 704 3.29 -43.78 -3.54
CA ARG A 704 2.07 -44.34 -4.17
C ARG A 704 1.01 -43.28 -4.42
N LEU A 705 0.74 -42.41 -3.44
CA LEU A 705 -0.21 -41.31 -3.60
C LEU A 705 0.22 -40.33 -4.69
N LEU A 706 1.52 -40.03 -4.78
CA LEU A 706 2.04 -39.17 -5.86
C LEU A 706 1.85 -39.81 -7.23
N ALA A 707 2.09 -41.15 -7.36
CA ALA A 707 1.87 -41.89 -8.59
C ALA A 707 0.38 -41.91 -8.97
N GLU A 708 -0.52 -42.17 -8.01
CA GLU A 708 -1.97 -42.17 -8.23
C GLU A 708 -2.47 -40.80 -8.70
N GLN A 709 -2.00 -39.71 -8.09
CA GLN A 709 -2.33 -38.34 -8.50
C GLN A 709 -1.83 -37.99 -9.92
N ALA A 710 -0.72 -38.61 -10.35
CA ALA A 710 -0.17 -38.45 -11.70
C ALA A 710 -0.84 -39.38 -12.73
N GLY A 711 -1.67 -40.34 -12.29
CA GLY A 711 -2.21 -41.40 -13.14
C GLY A 711 -1.20 -42.52 -13.45
N ASP A 712 -0.13 -42.60 -12.65
CA ASP A 712 0.92 -43.60 -12.76
C ASP A 712 0.77 -44.73 -11.73
N VAL A 713 1.40 -45.86 -11.97
CA VAL A 713 1.37 -47.01 -11.08
C VAL A 713 2.78 -47.60 -10.94
N PHE A 714 3.18 -47.95 -9.73
CA PHE A 714 4.40 -48.71 -9.50
C PHE A 714 4.13 -50.20 -9.69
N ASP A 715 5.04 -50.90 -10.37
CA ASP A 715 4.99 -52.35 -10.36
C ASP A 715 5.34 -52.89 -8.95
N PRO A 716 4.93 -54.11 -8.59
CA PRO A 716 5.22 -54.67 -7.28
C PRO A 716 6.70 -54.69 -6.92
N ALA A 717 7.59 -54.98 -7.87
CA ALA A 717 9.03 -55.03 -7.66
C ALA A 717 9.59 -53.59 -7.44
N ALA A 718 9.01 -52.56 -8.08
CA ALA A 718 9.39 -51.16 -7.84
C ALA A 718 9.06 -50.72 -6.41
N VAL A 719 7.94 -51.19 -5.88
CA VAL A 719 7.56 -50.94 -4.48
C VAL A 719 8.54 -51.53 -3.50
N ASP A 720 9.00 -52.78 -3.76
CA ASP A 720 10.01 -53.42 -2.92
C ASP A 720 11.35 -52.67 -2.95
N VAL A 721 11.76 -52.20 -4.13
CA VAL A 721 12.95 -51.36 -4.28
C VAL A 721 12.81 -50.03 -3.54
N LEU A 722 11.65 -49.33 -3.65
CA LEU A 722 11.36 -48.10 -2.89
C LEU A 722 11.44 -48.36 -1.38
N ALA A 723 10.82 -49.46 -0.89
CA ALA A 723 10.85 -49.79 0.53
C ALA A 723 12.29 -50.01 1.01
N GLY A 724 13.11 -50.74 0.22
CA GLY A 724 14.53 -50.93 0.52
C GLY A 724 15.34 -49.62 0.57
N ILE A 725 15.15 -48.73 -0.39
CA ILE A 725 15.81 -47.41 -0.42
C ILE A 725 15.44 -46.60 0.81
N PHE A 726 14.15 -46.50 1.14
CA PHE A 726 13.67 -45.72 2.27
C PHE A 726 14.07 -46.32 3.61
N ALA A 727 14.03 -47.64 3.74
CA ALA A 727 14.54 -48.36 4.92
C ALA A 727 16.03 -48.05 5.16
N HIS A 728 16.83 -48.16 4.12
CA HIS A 728 18.26 -47.84 4.20
C HIS A 728 18.53 -46.39 4.56
N ALA A 729 17.79 -45.42 3.94
CA ALA A 729 17.95 -44.01 4.24
C ALA A 729 17.58 -43.67 5.70
N CYS A 730 16.57 -44.39 6.26
CA CYS A 730 16.16 -44.21 7.65
C CYS A 730 17.18 -44.89 8.61
N GLU A 731 17.66 -46.09 8.32
CA GLU A 731 18.63 -46.80 9.15
C GLU A 731 19.97 -46.08 9.28
N VAL A 732 20.43 -45.48 8.20
CA VAL A 732 21.68 -44.67 8.17
C VAL A 732 21.45 -43.26 8.78
N GLY A 733 20.21 -42.89 9.12
CA GLY A 733 19.87 -41.58 9.69
C GLY A 733 19.92 -40.39 8.71
N ARG A 734 20.00 -40.68 7.39
CA ARG A 734 20.11 -39.62 6.36
C ARG A 734 18.77 -39.08 5.85
N ILE A 735 17.65 -39.62 6.28
CA ILE A 735 16.34 -39.28 5.76
C ILE A 735 16.02 -37.79 5.99
N ASP A 736 16.50 -37.19 7.06
CA ASP A 736 16.30 -35.81 7.38
C ASP A 736 17.11 -34.87 6.47
N GLU A 737 18.35 -35.25 6.15
CA GLU A 737 19.20 -34.54 5.18
C GLU A 737 18.63 -34.65 3.77
N LEU A 738 18.10 -35.80 3.39
CA LEU A 738 17.45 -36.04 2.10
C LEU A 738 16.10 -35.30 1.97
N GLY A 739 15.49 -34.87 3.10
CA GLY A 739 14.29 -34.06 3.11
C GLY A 739 12.99 -34.85 3.11
N ASN A 740 12.96 -36.05 3.70
CA ASN A 740 11.73 -36.82 3.98
C ASN A 740 10.79 -36.96 2.75
N GLY A 741 9.58 -36.39 2.82
CA GLY A 741 8.62 -36.44 1.71
C GLY A 741 9.07 -35.71 0.44
N ARG A 742 10.02 -34.75 0.53
CA ARG A 742 10.64 -34.17 -0.67
C ARG A 742 11.52 -35.18 -1.38
N PHE A 743 12.25 -36.01 -0.63
CA PHE A 743 13.05 -37.11 -1.21
C PHE A 743 12.15 -38.12 -1.93
N ALA A 744 11.05 -38.56 -1.30
CA ALA A 744 10.08 -39.45 -1.94
C ALA A 744 9.53 -38.86 -3.26
N ARG A 745 9.21 -37.57 -3.27
CA ARG A 745 8.76 -36.85 -4.47
C ARG A 745 9.84 -36.78 -5.55
N SER A 746 11.06 -36.39 -5.21
CA SER A 746 12.19 -36.29 -6.16
C SER A 746 12.54 -37.63 -6.75
N LEU A 747 12.47 -38.69 -5.93
CA LEU A 747 12.70 -40.05 -6.40
C LEU A 747 11.62 -40.50 -7.39
N PHE A 748 10.34 -40.20 -7.09
CA PHE A 748 9.22 -40.49 -7.99
C PHE A 748 9.36 -39.75 -9.32
N GLU A 749 9.60 -38.39 -9.26
CA GLU A 749 9.73 -37.56 -10.45
C GLU A 749 10.87 -38.05 -11.37
N ARG A 750 12.03 -38.44 -10.78
CA ARG A 750 13.14 -38.99 -11.56
C ARG A 750 12.86 -40.41 -12.07
N ALA A 751 12.12 -41.22 -11.32
CA ALA A 751 11.70 -42.55 -11.80
C ALA A 751 10.74 -42.43 -12.99
N CYS A 752 9.84 -41.44 -12.98
CA CYS A 752 9.01 -41.11 -14.14
C CYS A 752 9.85 -40.70 -15.35
N ALA A 753 10.86 -39.83 -15.14
CA ALA A 753 11.77 -39.43 -16.22
C ALA A 753 12.54 -40.64 -16.80
N SER A 754 12.99 -41.57 -15.95
CA SER A 754 13.62 -42.83 -16.40
C SER A 754 12.66 -43.70 -17.21
N ARG A 755 11.40 -43.84 -16.74
CA ARG A 755 10.31 -44.50 -17.47
C ARG A 755 10.12 -43.89 -18.84
N ASP A 756 10.04 -42.55 -18.92
CA ASP A 756 9.82 -41.87 -20.20
C ASP A 756 10.94 -42.14 -21.20
N VAL A 757 12.20 -42.16 -20.75
CA VAL A 757 13.33 -42.55 -21.58
C VAL A 757 13.22 -44.01 -22.06
N ARG A 758 12.77 -44.94 -21.20
CA ARG A 758 12.51 -46.33 -21.56
C ARG A 758 11.38 -46.44 -22.59
N VAL A 759 10.30 -45.72 -22.39
CA VAL A 759 9.12 -45.69 -23.28
C VAL A 759 9.50 -45.14 -24.66
N VAL A 760 10.25 -44.05 -24.74
CA VAL A 760 10.73 -43.52 -26.05
C VAL A 760 11.54 -44.52 -26.83
N ARG A 761 12.31 -45.39 -26.17
CA ARG A 761 13.08 -46.48 -26.85
C ARG A 761 12.19 -47.59 -27.40
N LEU A 762 11.00 -47.82 -26.85
CA LEU A 762 10.01 -48.77 -27.32
C LEU A 762 9.22 -48.28 -28.53
N GLY A 763 9.16 -46.96 -28.75
CA GLY A 763 8.48 -46.35 -29.88
C GLY A 763 7.00 -46.72 -29.94
N GLU A 764 6.52 -47.06 -31.15
CA GLU A 764 5.12 -47.45 -31.40
C GLU A 764 4.64 -48.74 -30.71
N GLN A 765 5.54 -49.51 -30.08
CA GLN A 765 5.20 -50.71 -29.32
C GLN A 765 4.77 -50.42 -27.87
N ALA A 766 4.82 -49.17 -27.43
CA ALA A 766 4.44 -48.78 -26.09
C ALA A 766 2.91 -48.88 -25.89
N THR A 767 2.48 -49.80 -25.03
CA THR A 767 1.06 -49.92 -24.61
C THR A 767 0.74 -48.92 -23.56
N ALA A 768 -0.57 -48.63 -23.35
CA ALA A 768 -1.03 -47.71 -22.31
C ALA A 768 -0.52 -48.09 -20.90
N GLU A 769 -0.44 -49.39 -20.62
CA GLU A 769 0.10 -49.92 -19.37
C GLU A 769 1.59 -49.58 -19.19
N VAL A 770 2.40 -49.72 -20.24
CA VAL A 770 3.84 -49.39 -20.21
C VAL A 770 4.05 -47.87 -20.05
N LEU A 771 3.14 -47.04 -20.56
CA LEU A 771 3.20 -45.60 -20.46
C LEU A 771 3.01 -45.11 -19.01
N THR A 772 2.19 -45.82 -18.22
CA THR A 772 1.84 -45.44 -16.85
C THR A 772 2.59 -46.21 -15.77
N THR A 773 3.28 -47.32 -16.13
CA THR A 773 3.94 -48.19 -15.15
C THR A 773 5.41 -47.78 -14.92
N VAL A 774 5.74 -47.43 -13.67
CA VAL A 774 7.11 -47.22 -13.19
C VAL A 774 7.66 -48.55 -12.67
N THR A 775 8.77 -49.04 -13.27
CA THR A 775 9.38 -50.32 -12.93
C THR A 775 10.51 -50.19 -11.90
N ALA A 776 10.89 -51.32 -11.30
CA ALA A 776 12.04 -51.39 -10.39
C ALA A 776 13.33 -50.79 -10.98
N ALA A 777 13.62 -51.05 -12.28
CA ALA A 777 14.77 -50.48 -12.96
C ALA A 777 14.71 -48.97 -13.12
N ASP A 778 13.51 -48.38 -13.29
CA ASP A 778 13.33 -46.93 -13.36
C ASP A 778 13.63 -46.30 -11.99
N VAL A 779 13.19 -46.92 -10.89
CA VAL A 779 13.47 -46.47 -9.51
C VAL A 779 14.96 -46.58 -9.15
N GLU A 780 15.60 -47.71 -9.49
CA GLU A 780 17.04 -47.88 -9.24
C GLU A 780 17.90 -46.88 -10.00
N THR A 781 17.50 -46.55 -11.25
CA THR A 781 18.20 -45.56 -12.06
C THR A 781 18.04 -44.17 -11.44
N ALA A 782 16.82 -43.81 -11.04
CA ALA A 782 16.51 -42.57 -10.36
C ALA A 782 17.30 -42.39 -9.06
N TYR A 783 17.43 -43.45 -8.28
CA TYR A 783 18.20 -43.41 -7.03
C TYR A 783 19.70 -43.23 -7.26
N ARG A 784 20.27 -43.89 -8.27
CA ARG A 784 21.68 -43.72 -8.67
C ARG A 784 21.96 -42.27 -9.11
N ASP A 785 21.08 -41.72 -9.90
CA ASP A 785 21.19 -40.31 -10.36
C ASP A 785 21.11 -39.30 -9.21
N LEU A 786 20.27 -39.58 -8.19
CA LEU A 786 20.20 -38.76 -6.98
C LEU A 786 21.51 -38.87 -6.16
N ALA A 787 22.04 -40.08 -6.00
CA ALA A 787 23.28 -40.32 -5.24
C ALA A 787 24.51 -39.66 -5.89
N VAL A 788 24.56 -39.57 -7.21
CA VAL A 788 25.64 -38.89 -7.96
C VAL A 788 25.53 -37.37 -7.85
N SER A 789 24.32 -36.83 -7.83
CA SER A 789 24.10 -35.39 -7.71
C SER A 789 24.42 -34.82 -6.31
N ASP A 790 24.42 -35.66 -5.26
CA ASP A 790 24.76 -35.25 -3.89
C ASP A 790 26.29 -35.24 -3.63
N GLN A 791 27.10 -35.78 -4.56
CA GLN A 791 28.58 -35.82 -4.41
C GLN A 791 29.32 -34.75 -5.21
N GLY A 792 28.64 -33.91 -5.96
CA GLY A 792 29.16 -32.77 -6.74
C GLY A 792 28.75 -31.40 -6.17
#